data_304dde9a4c6160b0ab96c7ebaae0ec45
#
_entry.id   304dde9a4c6160b0ab96c7ebaae0ec45
#
_cell.length_a   1.000
_cell.length_b   1.000
_cell.length_c   1.000
_cell.angle_alpha   90.00
_cell.angle_beta   90.00
_cell.angle_gamma   90.00
#
_symmetry.space_group_name_H-M   'P 1'
#
loop_
_entity.id
_entity.type
_entity.pdbx_description
1 polymer ?
#
loop_
_entity_poly.entity_id
_entity_poly.type
_entity_poly.pdbx_seq_one_letter_code
_entity_poly.pdbx_strand_id
1 'polypeptide(L)'
;MAQPSRIFSAQEERISKREDDTLTSHEARSKRARVDRMLRGIRKEPPRIAVERARLMTASFRETEGAPVVLRWAMALEHMLKNIEITIGEDDLIVGRCGPPGRYGILYPELRGAWLETGLESFPSRKEGRFILTAEDTRIVRKEIIPYWKGRTVFETNFNLLPQETRQVLYQKDDPYTPSYVIIDSTTDRSSQQWVPDYHKVLKLGFNGIRMAAEEKISMLDPYDSDHNFENLPFLKAVVIVCRAMVLYAKRHAELARTLAENEPRQERKRELFELAAICAKVPGDPAESFREAIQSQWFTQVGFRFEQMHGGTVGNGRIDQYLFPYYQKDISAGRITDDDVLELLELLWLNMAQNVTLQQSGAIFHNEGVPHFEATTIGGQTIEGLDATNDLTYLVLQSKKEFPLDYPDLAVRIHSRTPNHLLTKVCELIKEGTGFPKLLNDEAVIPFLLAKGASLEEVRDYCVSSCTEVRLINRDIYMVGNMYINLGAALEMALNDGHLSSKGDERFGIPTGDPRQFETFDQIMDAFKQQVKYLTRHAFIQDRVHATIRPDLLASPLQSCLHDLCMQDCQDIQQGQFKEGIAPGFWDPIGLGTAIDSLSALKKLIYDDAAITMDQMLDALANNFEGMDLLHRKCL
;
A
#
# COMPACT_ATOMS: atom_id res chain seq x y z
N MET A 1 7.49 26.22 -12.97
CA MET A 1 6.77 26.32 -11.68
C MET A 1 5.28 26.49 -11.98
N ALA A 2 4.52 25.41 -12.09
CA ALA A 2 3.06 25.46 -12.26
C ALA A 2 2.41 25.40 -10.87
N GLN A 3 1.43 26.24 -10.64
CA GLN A 3 0.78 26.39 -9.33
C GLN A 3 -0.03 25.14 -8.95
N PRO A 4 0.18 24.54 -7.76
CA PRO A 4 -0.57 23.37 -7.29
C PRO A 4 -2.05 23.63 -6.98
N SER A 5 -2.48 24.88 -6.92
CA SER A 5 -3.80 25.27 -6.39
C SER A 5 -5.00 25.02 -7.32
N ARG A 6 -4.80 24.62 -8.60
CA ARG A 6 -5.91 24.50 -9.55
C ARG A 6 -6.68 23.18 -9.52
N ILE A 7 -6.07 22.09 -9.07
CA ILE A 7 -6.75 20.78 -9.05
C ILE A 7 -7.70 20.70 -7.86
N PHE A 8 -7.30 21.17 -6.68
CA PHE A 8 -8.16 21.20 -5.49
C PHE A 8 -9.35 22.16 -5.63
N SER A 9 -9.14 23.35 -6.24
CA SER A 9 -10.24 24.30 -6.47
C SER A 9 -11.25 23.78 -7.50
N ALA A 10 -10.80 23.03 -8.51
CA ALA A 10 -11.69 22.42 -9.50
C ALA A 10 -12.53 21.26 -8.92
N GLN A 11 -12.02 20.52 -7.92
CA GLN A 11 -12.81 19.52 -7.20
C GLN A 11 -13.84 20.16 -6.27
N GLU A 12 -13.51 21.24 -5.58
CA GLU A 12 -14.45 21.98 -4.74
C GLU A 12 -15.57 22.63 -5.55
N GLU A 13 -15.26 23.21 -6.71
CA GLU A 13 -16.29 23.74 -7.64
C GLU A 13 -17.18 22.65 -8.24
N ARG A 14 -16.64 21.46 -8.52
CA ARG A 14 -17.42 20.32 -9.03
C ARG A 14 -18.36 19.75 -7.98
N ILE A 15 -17.94 19.71 -6.72
CA ILE A 15 -18.79 19.28 -5.58
C ILE A 15 -19.93 20.29 -5.38
N SER A 16 -19.68 21.58 -5.51
CA SER A 16 -20.70 22.64 -5.40
C SER A 16 -21.71 22.67 -6.54
N LYS A 17 -21.34 22.26 -7.76
CA LYS A 17 -22.23 22.25 -8.94
C LYS A 17 -23.12 21.00 -9.06
N ARG A 18 -22.92 19.97 -8.22
CA ARG A 18 -23.71 18.73 -8.25
C ARG A 18 -25.00 18.78 -7.43
N GLU A 19 -25.38 19.91 -6.88
CA GLU A 19 -26.59 20.02 -6.04
C GLU A 19 -27.92 19.85 -6.80
N ASP A 20 -27.91 19.78 -8.14
CA ASP A 20 -29.17 19.94 -8.90
C ASP A 20 -29.67 18.73 -9.72
N ASP A 21 -28.88 17.66 -9.95
CA ASP A 21 -29.36 16.58 -10.82
C ASP A 21 -29.22 15.18 -10.20
N THR A 22 -30.33 14.52 -9.91
CA THR A 22 -30.54 13.06 -9.74
C THR A 22 -30.82 12.47 -8.36
N LEU A 23 -31.39 13.15 -7.39
CA LEU A 23 -31.92 12.48 -6.19
C LEU A 23 -33.47 12.45 -6.22
N THR A 24 -34.04 11.27 -6.52
CA THR A 24 -35.50 11.10 -6.65
C THR A 24 -36.22 10.75 -5.34
N SER A 25 -35.51 10.38 -4.25
CA SER A 25 -36.14 10.06 -2.98
C SER A 25 -35.55 10.85 -1.79
N HIS A 26 -36.36 11.07 -0.76
CA HIS A 26 -35.93 11.72 0.49
C HIS A 26 -34.86 10.88 1.21
N GLU A 27 -34.93 9.56 1.09
CA GLU A 27 -34.01 8.61 1.71
C GLU A 27 -32.63 8.63 1.04
N ALA A 28 -32.55 8.66 -0.29
CA ALA A 28 -31.30 8.81 -1.02
C ALA A 28 -30.61 10.15 -0.70
N ARG A 29 -31.37 11.23 -0.53
CA ARG A 29 -30.83 12.52 -0.08
C ARG A 29 -30.26 12.46 1.34
N SER A 30 -30.87 11.70 2.24
CA SER A 30 -30.40 11.53 3.63
C SER A 30 -29.07 10.75 3.66
N LYS A 31 -28.95 9.66 2.90
CA LYS A 31 -27.71 8.85 2.79
C LYS A 31 -26.57 9.69 2.22
N ARG A 32 -26.81 10.39 1.15
CA ARG A 32 -25.82 11.30 0.56
C ARG A 32 -25.35 12.37 1.54
N ALA A 33 -26.28 12.94 2.33
CA ALA A 33 -25.94 13.95 3.34
C ALA A 33 -25.00 13.42 4.43
N ARG A 34 -25.07 12.13 4.82
CA ARG A 34 -24.16 11.48 5.76
C ARG A 34 -22.73 11.43 5.20
N VAL A 35 -22.58 10.89 4.00
CA VAL A 35 -21.29 10.79 3.30
C VAL A 35 -20.64 12.16 3.15
N ASP A 36 -21.41 13.18 2.75
CA ASP A 36 -20.93 14.56 2.60
C ASP A 36 -20.51 15.20 3.92
N ARG A 37 -21.23 14.93 5.04
CA ARG A 37 -20.81 15.39 6.37
C ARG A 37 -19.47 14.78 6.79
N MET A 38 -19.32 13.47 6.60
CA MET A 38 -18.06 12.77 6.91
C MET A 38 -16.91 13.29 6.06
N LEU A 39 -17.11 13.49 4.76
CA LEU A 39 -16.09 14.04 3.85
C LEU A 39 -15.64 15.43 4.29
N ARG A 40 -16.59 16.33 4.58
CA ARG A 40 -16.26 17.65 5.12
C ARG A 40 -15.51 17.56 6.45
N GLY A 41 -15.89 16.61 7.30
CA GLY A 41 -15.23 16.38 8.59
C GLY A 41 -13.77 15.98 8.45
N ILE A 42 -13.47 15.03 7.57
CA ILE A 42 -12.07 14.55 7.37
C ILE A 42 -11.18 15.58 6.65
N ARG A 43 -11.73 16.52 5.88
CA ARG A 43 -10.99 17.56 5.16
C ARG A 43 -10.77 18.85 5.97
N LYS A 44 -11.50 19.01 7.06
CA LYS A 44 -11.51 20.26 7.85
C LYS A 44 -10.15 20.61 8.47
N GLU A 45 -9.41 19.60 8.91
CA GLU A 45 -8.14 19.78 9.61
C GLU A 45 -7.01 18.98 8.92
N PRO A 46 -5.74 19.41 9.07
CA PRO A 46 -4.61 18.59 8.71
C PRO A 46 -4.66 17.24 9.45
N PRO A 47 -4.06 16.17 8.90
CA PRO A 47 -4.00 14.89 9.58
C PRO A 47 -3.20 14.99 10.89
N ARG A 48 -3.50 14.11 11.86
CA ARG A 48 -2.79 13.98 13.12
C ARG A 48 -1.78 12.87 13.08
N ILE A 49 -0.69 12.99 13.81
CA ILE A 49 0.22 11.85 14.01
C ILE A 49 -0.40 10.92 15.06
N ALA A 50 -0.68 9.67 14.69
CA ALA A 50 -1.21 8.64 15.58
C ALA A 50 -0.05 7.94 16.31
N VAL A 51 0.28 8.41 17.51
CA VAL A 51 1.42 7.93 18.30
C VAL A 51 1.08 6.68 19.13
N GLU A 52 -0.22 6.45 19.42
CA GLU A 52 -0.66 5.43 20.35
C GLU A 52 -0.27 4.01 19.93
N ARG A 53 -0.40 3.66 18.64
CA ARG A 53 0.07 2.36 18.12
C ARG A 53 1.55 2.15 18.46
N ALA A 54 2.38 3.12 18.16
CA ALA A 54 3.83 3.02 18.38
C ALA A 54 4.18 2.88 19.88
N ARG A 55 3.46 3.57 20.76
CA ARG A 55 3.60 3.45 22.21
C ARG A 55 3.26 2.05 22.71
N LEU A 56 2.11 1.51 22.28
CA LEU A 56 1.65 0.17 22.68
C LEU A 56 2.57 -0.92 22.12
N MET A 57 3.00 -0.79 20.86
CA MET A 57 4.00 -1.67 20.24
C MET A 57 5.30 -1.69 21.04
N THR A 58 5.82 -0.52 21.38
CA THR A 58 7.05 -0.37 22.17
C THR A 58 6.93 -1.01 23.55
N ALA A 59 5.80 -0.82 24.23
CA ALA A 59 5.54 -1.41 25.54
C ALA A 59 5.58 -2.95 25.48
N SER A 60 4.84 -3.55 24.53
CA SER A 60 4.81 -4.98 24.34
C SER A 60 6.18 -5.57 23.97
N PHE A 61 6.94 -4.89 23.11
CA PHE A 61 8.27 -5.34 22.71
C PHE A 61 9.30 -5.32 23.86
N ARG A 62 9.14 -4.41 24.82
CA ARG A 62 9.95 -4.41 26.07
C ARG A 62 9.62 -5.59 26.96
N GLU A 63 8.34 -5.93 27.11
CA GLU A 63 7.89 -7.03 27.97
C GLU A 63 8.19 -8.41 27.39
N THR A 64 8.29 -8.52 26.07
CA THR A 64 8.48 -9.78 25.35
C THR A 64 9.91 -9.98 24.86
N GLU A 65 10.88 -9.23 25.38
CA GLU A 65 12.28 -9.36 24.97
C GLU A 65 12.79 -10.78 25.23
N GLY A 66 13.44 -11.40 24.21
CA GLY A 66 13.93 -12.78 24.28
C GLY A 66 12.93 -13.86 23.83
N ALA A 67 11.66 -13.54 23.63
CA ALA A 67 10.72 -14.48 23.02
C ALA A 67 10.94 -14.62 21.50
N PRO A 68 10.52 -15.74 20.87
CA PRO A 68 10.56 -15.90 19.41
C PRO A 68 9.90 -14.72 18.69
N VAL A 69 10.49 -14.27 17.59
CA VAL A 69 10.06 -13.04 16.89
C VAL A 69 8.59 -13.09 16.48
N VAL A 70 8.11 -14.23 15.98
CA VAL A 70 6.70 -14.39 15.57
C VAL A 70 5.73 -14.26 16.75
N LEU A 71 6.09 -14.73 17.93
CA LEU A 71 5.28 -14.55 19.13
C LEU A 71 5.30 -13.11 19.62
N ARG A 72 6.45 -12.43 19.56
CA ARG A 72 6.55 -11.00 19.95
C ARG A 72 5.61 -10.14 19.10
N TRP A 73 5.58 -10.36 17.77
CA TRP A 73 4.68 -9.64 16.88
C TRP A 73 3.21 -9.94 17.15
N ALA A 74 2.87 -11.22 17.38
CA ALA A 74 1.50 -11.61 17.73
C ALA A 74 1.04 -11.00 19.07
N MET A 75 1.87 -11.04 20.11
CA MET A 75 1.59 -10.45 21.41
C MET A 75 1.51 -8.92 21.34
N ALA A 76 2.31 -8.29 20.48
CA ALA A 76 2.23 -6.85 20.25
C ALA A 76 0.91 -6.47 19.56
N LEU A 77 0.46 -7.23 18.56
CA LEU A 77 -0.84 -7.02 17.93
C LEU A 77 -1.98 -7.19 18.94
N GLU A 78 -1.95 -8.24 19.75
CA GLU A 78 -2.94 -8.45 20.81
C GLU A 78 -2.93 -7.29 21.80
N HIS A 79 -1.77 -6.85 22.24
CA HIS A 79 -1.64 -5.72 23.18
C HIS A 79 -2.21 -4.42 22.59
N MET A 80 -1.93 -4.15 21.32
CA MET A 80 -2.50 -2.99 20.61
C MET A 80 -4.02 -3.08 20.50
N LEU A 81 -4.56 -4.18 19.96
CA LEU A 81 -6.00 -4.34 19.75
C LEU A 81 -6.82 -4.37 21.05
N LYS A 82 -6.19 -4.77 22.15
CA LYS A 82 -6.77 -4.75 23.49
C LYS A 82 -6.84 -3.35 24.10
N ASN A 83 -5.83 -2.51 23.87
CA ASN A 83 -5.63 -1.28 24.61
C ASN A 83 -5.82 0.00 23.80
N ILE A 84 -5.77 -0.03 22.47
CA ILE A 84 -5.99 1.15 21.62
C ILE A 84 -7.32 1.82 21.93
N GLU A 85 -7.36 3.13 21.95
CA GLU A 85 -8.61 3.87 22.08
C GLU A 85 -9.52 3.59 20.88
N ILE A 86 -10.77 3.26 21.13
CA ILE A 86 -11.77 3.01 20.08
C ILE A 86 -12.87 4.07 20.15
N THR A 87 -13.35 4.49 18.99
CA THR A 87 -14.41 5.49 18.88
C THR A 87 -15.43 5.08 17.82
N ILE A 88 -16.67 5.51 18.02
CA ILE A 88 -17.75 5.41 17.02
C ILE A 88 -18.30 6.82 16.82
N GLY A 89 -18.18 7.34 15.61
CA GLY A 89 -18.68 8.65 15.23
C GLY A 89 -20.19 8.67 15.02
N GLU A 90 -20.74 9.89 14.93
CA GLU A 90 -22.18 10.10 14.75
C GLU A 90 -22.72 9.48 13.46
N ASP A 91 -21.92 9.50 12.38
CA ASP A 91 -22.28 9.03 11.04
C ASP A 91 -21.67 7.65 10.70
N ASP A 92 -20.93 7.00 11.61
CA ASP A 92 -20.26 5.73 11.33
C ASP A 92 -21.27 4.58 11.20
N LEU A 93 -21.32 3.93 10.03
CA LEU A 93 -22.00 2.63 9.80
C LEU A 93 -20.99 1.49 9.67
N ILE A 94 -19.72 1.80 9.44
CA ILE A 94 -18.58 0.89 9.42
C ILE A 94 -17.58 1.42 10.44
N VAL A 95 -17.13 0.57 11.37
CA VAL A 95 -16.27 0.98 12.49
C VAL A 95 -14.93 0.28 12.51
N GLY A 96 -13.97 0.90 13.17
CA GLY A 96 -12.59 0.45 13.29
C GLY A 96 -11.64 1.46 12.67
N ARG A 97 -10.59 1.82 13.43
CA ARG A 97 -9.52 2.73 12.98
C ARG A 97 -8.26 2.51 13.81
N CYS A 98 -7.12 2.92 13.26
CA CYS A 98 -5.83 2.80 13.94
C CYS A 98 -5.32 4.12 14.54
N GLY A 99 -6.15 5.13 14.59
CA GLY A 99 -5.79 6.45 15.07
C GLY A 99 -7.00 7.29 15.49
N PRO A 100 -6.80 8.55 15.84
CA PRO A 100 -7.86 9.45 16.27
C PRO A 100 -8.88 9.72 15.15
N PRO A 101 -10.09 10.23 15.49
CA PRO A 101 -11.06 10.67 14.49
C PRO A 101 -10.47 11.70 13.50
N GLY A 102 -10.90 11.65 12.24
CA GLY A 102 -10.36 12.44 11.14
C GLY A 102 -9.19 11.76 10.43
N ARG A 103 -8.39 12.51 9.69
CA ARG A 103 -7.20 11.95 9.01
C ARG A 103 -6.04 11.79 10.00
N TYR A 104 -5.31 10.68 9.86
CA TYR A 104 -4.18 10.38 10.73
C TYR A 104 -3.10 9.60 9.98
N GLY A 105 -1.84 9.81 10.39
CA GLY A 105 -0.70 9.02 9.96
C GLY A 105 -0.15 8.19 11.10
N ILE A 106 0.07 6.90 10.86
CA ILE A 106 0.51 5.94 11.87
C ILE A 106 2.04 5.91 11.94
N LEU A 107 2.60 5.85 13.16
CA LEU A 107 4.04 5.64 13.38
C LEU A 107 4.37 4.15 13.46
N TYR A 108 5.41 3.75 12.70
CA TYR A 108 6.00 2.41 12.70
C TYR A 108 7.50 2.51 13.05
N PRO A 109 7.83 2.76 14.33
CA PRO A 109 9.21 3.02 14.75
C PRO A 109 10.11 1.80 14.58
N GLU A 110 9.56 0.60 14.57
CA GLU A 110 10.25 -0.67 14.37
C GLU A 110 10.91 -0.81 12.99
N LEU A 111 10.35 -0.14 11.99
CA LEU A 111 10.87 -0.19 10.62
C LEU A 111 11.96 0.85 10.39
N ARG A 112 11.64 2.13 10.60
CA ARG A 112 12.53 3.25 10.33
C ARG A 112 12.23 4.39 11.31
N GLY A 113 12.68 4.24 12.57
CA GLY A 113 12.35 5.19 13.63
C GLY A 113 13.36 6.31 13.86
N ALA A 114 14.61 6.12 13.48
CA ALA A 114 15.68 7.04 13.86
C ALA A 114 15.56 8.47 13.27
N TRP A 115 14.97 8.62 12.07
CA TRP A 115 14.70 9.94 11.48
C TRP A 115 13.75 10.81 12.31
N LEU A 116 12.96 10.21 13.21
CA LEU A 116 12.09 10.95 14.14
C LEU A 116 12.89 11.83 15.11
N GLU A 117 14.16 11.51 15.39
CA GLU A 117 15.00 12.33 16.26
C GLU A 117 15.16 13.75 15.72
N THR A 118 15.32 13.91 14.42
CA THR A 118 15.56 15.19 13.76
C THR A 118 14.35 15.75 13.01
N GLY A 119 13.45 14.89 12.54
CA GLY A 119 12.34 15.24 11.66
C GLY A 119 11.01 15.55 12.36
N LEU A 120 10.83 15.10 13.61
CA LEU A 120 9.54 15.16 14.31
C LEU A 120 8.98 16.59 14.42
N GLU A 121 9.81 17.55 14.77
CA GLU A 121 9.41 18.95 14.98
C GLU A 121 9.08 19.69 13.68
N SER A 122 9.46 19.16 12.54
CA SER A 122 9.17 19.76 11.24
C SER A 122 7.69 19.60 10.82
N PHE A 123 6.98 18.56 11.30
CA PHE A 123 5.64 18.22 10.82
C PHE A 123 4.61 19.34 10.91
N PRO A 124 4.49 20.09 12.06
CA PRO A 124 3.51 21.16 12.16
C PRO A 124 3.80 22.38 11.27
N SER A 125 5.05 22.59 10.88
CA SER A 125 5.51 23.75 10.10
C SER A 125 5.70 23.48 8.61
N ARG A 126 5.51 22.25 8.15
CA ARG A 126 5.66 21.88 6.73
C ARG A 126 4.63 22.59 5.86
N LYS A 127 5.02 22.98 4.66
CA LYS A 127 4.09 23.52 3.65
C LYS A 127 3.23 22.39 3.07
N GLU A 128 3.85 21.25 2.78
CA GLU A 128 3.23 20.05 2.23
C GLU A 128 3.41 18.90 3.22
N GLY A 129 2.45 17.99 3.29
CA GLY A 129 2.48 16.89 4.26
C GLY A 129 2.52 17.37 5.72
N ARG A 130 1.81 18.45 6.03
CA ARG A 130 1.66 18.98 7.38
C ARG A 130 0.82 18.05 8.24
N PHE A 131 1.29 17.78 9.46
CA PHE A 131 0.55 17.01 10.47
C PHE A 131 0.43 17.79 11.77
N ILE A 132 -0.69 17.55 12.46
CA ILE A 132 -0.88 18.02 13.85
C ILE A 132 -0.09 17.07 14.75
N LEU A 133 0.75 17.64 15.61
CA LEU A 133 1.54 16.95 16.63
C LEU A 133 1.40 17.72 17.94
N THR A 134 0.91 17.06 18.98
CA THR A 134 0.77 17.69 20.29
C THR A 134 2.08 17.66 21.07
N ALA A 135 2.18 18.51 22.11
CA ALA A 135 3.34 18.48 23.01
C ALA A 135 3.44 17.14 23.76
N GLU A 136 2.32 16.52 24.08
CA GLU A 136 2.29 15.21 24.73
C GLU A 136 2.74 14.11 23.78
N ASP A 137 2.29 14.11 22.51
CA ASP A 137 2.77 13.17 21.49
C ASP A 137 4.28 13.29 21.31
N THR A 138 4.80 14.52 21.22
CA THR A 138 6.24 14.79 21.15
C THR A 138 6.99 14.20 22.35
N ARG A 139 6.44 14.39 23.57
CA ARG A 139 7.03 13.82 24.79
C ARG A 139 7.08 12.30 24.76
N ILE A 140 5.98 11.65 24.35
CA ILE A 140 5.89 10.19 24.25
C ILE A 140 6.92 9.68 23.24
N VAL A 141 6.96 10.25 22.02
CA VAL A 141 7.88 9.82 20.98
C VAL A 141 9.34 9.95 21.46
N ARG A 142 9.72 11.09 22.05
CA ARG A 142 11.10 11.35 22.49
C ARG A 142 11.53 10.54 23.71
N LYS A 143 10.62 10.31 24.68
CA LYS A 143 10.98 9.66 25.95
C LYS A 143 10.71 8.17 26.00
N GLU A 144 9.74 7.69 25.26
CA GLU A 144 9.29 6.31 25.37
C GLU A 144 9.60 5.47 24.14
N ILE A 145 9.44 6.04 22.92
CA ILE A 145 9.54 5.32 21.66
C ILE A 145 10.98 5.32 21.11
N ILE A 146 11.52 6.49 20.79
CA ILE A 146 12.88 6.61 20.19
C ILE A 146 13.94 5.89 21.01
N PRO A 147 14.05 6.04 22.34
CA PRO A 147 15.12 5.41 23.12
C PRO A 147 15.12 3.88 23.06
N TYR A 148 13.96 3.27 22.84
CA TYR A 148 13.87 1.81 22.70
C TYR A 148 14.30 1.35 21.30
N TRP A 149 13.82 2.03 20.25
CA TRP A 149 14.03 1.59 18.88
C TRP A 149 15.37 2.00 18.28
N LYS A 150 16.06 2.97 18.87
CA LYS A 150 17.37 3.43 18.37
C LYS A 150 18.37 2.27 18.28
N GLY A 151 18.90 2.03 17.08
CA GLY A 151 19.82 0.94 16.77
C GLY A 151 19.17 -0.45 16.65
N ARG A 152 17.83 -0.53 16.72
CA ARG A 152 17.06 -1.81 16.68
C ARG A 152 16.08 -1.90 15.51
N THR A 153 16.03 -0.87 14.68
CA THR A 153 15.10 -0.82 13.54
C THR A 153 15.58 -1.66 12.38
N VAL A 154 14.66 -2.08 11.53
CA VAL A 154 15.00 -2.80 10.29
C VAL A 154 15.96 -1.96 9.43
N PHE A 155 15.65 -0.67 9.26
CA PHE A 155 16.49 0.24 8.49
C PHE A 155 17.92 0.34 9.03
N GLU A 156 18.10 0.62 10.33
CA GLU A 156 19.44 0.78 10.92
C GLU A 156 20.24 -0.51 10.87
N THR A 157 19.59 -1.67 11.13
CA THR A 157 20.25 -2.98 11.01
C THR A 157 20.70 -3.24 9.59
N ASN A 158 19.83 -3.00 8.61
CA ASN A 158 20.18 -3.13 7.19
C ASN A 158 21.30 -2.18 6.80
N PHE A 159 21.16 -0.89 7.09
CA PHE A 159 22.15 0.14 6.76
C PHE A 159 23.54 -0.21 7.31
N ASN A 160 23.63 -0.69 8.56
CA ASN A 160 24.89 -1.04 9.20
C ASN A 160 25.59 -2.25 8.55
N LEU A 161 24.85 -3.15 7.93
CA LEU A 161 25.38 -4.34 7.24
C LEU A 161 25.75 -4.08 5.77
N LEU A 162 25.27 -2.99 5.17
CA LEU A 162 25.61 -2.66 3.80
C LEU A 162 27.08 -2.30 3.63
N PRO A 163 27.74 -2.72 2.52
CA PRO A 163 29.05 -2.19 2.13
C PRO A 163 29.02 -0.68 2.00
N GLN A 164 30.14 -0.02 2.31
CA GLN A 164 30.23 1.45 2.28
C GLN A 164 29.85 2.04 0.91
N GLU A 165 30.35 1.45 -0.17
CA GLU A 165 30.04 1.88 -1.53
C GLU A 165 28.54 1.79 -1.81
N THR A 166 27.87 0.71 -1.39
CA THR A 166 26.41 0.55 -1.55
C THR A 166 25.63 1.62 -0.78
N ARG A 167 26.07 1.97 0.45
CA ARG A 167 25.44 3.07 1.20
C ARG A 167 25.54 4.40 0.47
N GLN A 168 26.70 4.70 -0.13
CA GLN A 168 26.92 5.95 -0.88
C GLN A 168 26.05 6.03 -2.15
N VAL A 169 25.77 4.89 -2.78
CA VAL A 169 24.90 4.83 -3.96
C VAL A 169 23.42 4.94 -3.58
N LEU A 170 23.02 4.38 -2.45
CA LEU A 170 21.61 4.35 -2.03
C LEU A 170 21.16 5.61 -1.30
N TYR A 171 22.04 6.22 -0.50
CA TYR A 171 21.67 7.30 0.43
C TYR A 171 22.53 8.55 0.23
N GLN A 172 22.04 9.68 0.72
CA GLN A 172 22.81 10.92 0.70
C GLN A 172 23.94 10.87 1.74
N LYS A 173 25.06 11.51 1.42
CA LYS A 173 26.29 11.49 2.24
C LYS A 173 26.06 12.07 3.63
N ASP A 174 25.32 13.18 3.71
CA ASP A 174 25.12 13.95 4.93
C ASP A 174 23.80 13.60 5.66
N ASP A 175 22.90 12.83 5.01
CA ASP A 175 21.65 12.37 5.58
C ASP A 175 21.36 10.93 5.13
N PRO A 176 21.75 9.92 5.93
CA PRO A 176 21.56 8.51 5.58
C PRO A 176 20.09 8.10 5.51
N TYR A 177 19.17 8.92 6.00
CA TYR A 177 17.73 8.65 5.93
C TYR A 177 17.10 9.16 4.64
N THR A 178 17.79 9.99 3.87
CA THR A 178 17.33 10.49 2.58
C THR A 178 17.94 9.68 1.44
N PRO A 179 17.11 9.16 0.48
CA PRO A 179 17.62 8.44 -0.68
C PRO A 179 18.53 9.32 -1.55
N SER A 180 19.43 8.66 -2.30
CA SER A 180 20.26 9.36 -3.30
C SER A 180 19.47 9.89 -4.50
N TYR A 181 18.25 9.40 -4.73
CA TYR A 181 17.40 9.59 -5.90
C TYR A 181 17.94 9.00 -7.21
N VAL A 182 19.05 8.29 -7.14
CA VAL A 182 19.58 7.45 -8.24
C VAL A 182 19.08 6.02 -8.09
N ILE A 183 19.12 5.52 -6.85
CA ILE A 183 18.35 4.33 -6.44
C ILE A 183 17.52 4.75 -5.22
N ILE A 184 16.26 4.37 -5.20
CA ILE A 184 15.39 4.55 -4.05
C ILE A 184 15.05 3.18 -3.50
N ASP A 185 15.48 2.91 -2.28
CA ASP A 185 15.12 1.73 -1.51
C ASP A 185 13.80 1.98 -0.78
N SER A 186 12.80 1.20 -1.10
CA SER A 186 11.53 1.15 -0.38
C SER A 186 11.34 -0.17 0.38
N THR A 187 12.36 -1.04 0.41
CA THR A 187 12.27 -2.36 1.03
C THR A 187 12.29 -2.27 2.55
N THR A 188 13.18 -1.43 3.10
CA THR A 188 13.39 -1.30 4.55
C THR A 188 12.32 -0.49 5.27
N ASP A 189 11.49 0.24 4.54
CA ASP A 189 10.38 1.02 5.10
C ASP A 189 9.09 0.20 5.22
N ARG A 190 9.08 -1.02 4.69
CA ARG A 190 7.87 -1.83 4.51
C ARG A 190 8.10 -3.25 5.04
N SER A 191 7.14 -3.74 5.75
CA SER A 191 7.19 -5.10 6.28
C SER A 191 6.40 -6.08 5.42
N SER A 192 5.17 -5.77 5.05
CA SER A 192 4.27 -6.67 4.32
C SER A 192 4.22 -6.44 2.81
N GLN A 193 4.77 -5.35 2.32
CA GLN A 193 5.02 -5.07 0.91
C GLN A 193 3.86 -5.36 -0.06
N GLN A 194 2.84 -4.52 -0.09
CA GLN A 194 1.83 -4.53 -1.15
C GLN A 194 1.12 -5.90 -1.30
N TRP A 195 0.37 -6.28 -0.30
CA TRP A 195 -0.29 -7.56 -0.22
C TRP A 195 -1.81 -7.45 -0.36
N VAL A 196 -2.46 -8.54 -0.72
CA VAL A 196 -3.93 -8.66 -0.74
C VAL A 196 -4.33 -9.83 0.14
N PRO A 197 -5.07 -9.58 1.25
CA PRO A 197 -5.59 -10.62 2.12
C PRO A 197 -6.57 -11.54 1.39
N ASP A 198 -6.64 -12.79 1.82
CA ASP A 198 -7.74 -13.67 1.44
C ASP A 198 -9.01 -13.29 2.23
N TYR A 199 -9.68 -12.23 1.76
CA TYR A 199 -10.95 -11.80 2.34
C TYR A 199 -12.03 -12.87 2.24
N HIS A 200 -12.04 -13.67 1.15
CA HIS A 200 -13.00 -14.78 0.99
C HIS A 200 -12.89 -15.78 2.14
N LYS A 201 -11.66 -16.14 2.54
CA LYS A 201 -11.41 -17.04 3.68
C LYS A 201 -11.96 -16.47 4.99
N VAL A 202 -11.70 -15.18 5.27
CA VAL A 202 -12.22 -14.53 6.48
C VAL A 202 -13.74 -14.50 6.47
N LEU A 203 -14.36 -14.13 5.35
CA LEU A 203 -15.81 -14.06 5.24
C LEU A 203 -16.49 -15.43 5.41
N LYS A 204 -15.81 -16.50 4.96
CA LYS A 204 -16.33 -17.87 4.99
C LYS A 204 -16.10 -18.58 6.32
N LEU A 205 -14.96 -18.37 6.97
CA LEU A 205 -14.55 -19.10 8.17
C LEU A 205 -14.60 -18.26 9.45
N GLY A 206 -14.44 -16.96 9.32
CA GLY A 206 -14.15 -16.07 10.43
C GLY A 206 -12.78 -16.37 11.07
N PHE A 207 -12.30 -15.47 11.91
CA PHE A 207 -11.06 -15.71 12.67
C PHE A 207 -11.19 -16.84 13.69
N ASN A 208 -12.41 -17.17 14.16
CA ASN A 208 -12.63 -18.34 15.00
C ASN A 208 -12.36 -19.65 14.26
N GLY A 209 -12.82 -19.78 13.00
CA GLY A 209 -12.56 -20.96 12.17
C GLY A 209 -11.05 -21.13 11.86
N ILE A 210 -10.36 -20.03 11.53
CA ILE A 210 -8.92 -20.04 11.29
C ILE A 210 -8.16 -20.43 12.55
N ARG A 211 -8.55 -19.88 13.72
CA ARG A 211 -8.00 -20.25 15.02
C ARG A 211 -8.16 -21.75 15.32
N MET A 212 -9.37 -22.28 15.10
CA MET A 212 -9.64 -23.71 15.33
C MET A 212 -8.75 -24.61 14.46
N ALA A 213 -8.54 -24.25 13.20
CA ALA A 213 -7.62 -24.98 12.33
C ALA A 213 -6.16 -24.95 12.84
N ALA A 214 -5.71 -23.81 13.39
CA ALA A 214 -4.38 -23.73 14.01
C ALA A 214 -4.29 -24.56 15.31
N GLU A 215 -5.31 -24.53 16.16
CA GLU A 215 -5.40 -25.32 17.40
C GLU A 215 -5.42 -26.84 17.10
N GLU A 216 -6.12 -27.25 16.03
CA GLU A 216 -6.10 -28.63 15.54
C GLU A 216 -4.69 -29.05 15.11
N LYS A 217 -4.00 -28.23 14.30
CA LYS A 217 -2.60 -28.49 13.92
C LYS A 217 -1.67 -28.60 15.13
N ILE A 218 -1.81 -27.73 16.14
CA ILE A 218 -1.03 -27.82 17.39
C ILE A 218 -1.23 -29.18 18.06
N SER A 219 -2.44 -29.72 18.07
CA SER A 219 -2.73 -31.00 18.67
C SER A 219 -2.09 -32.19 17.96
N MET A 220 -1.69 -32.02 16.70
CA MET A 220 -1.04 -33.04 15.86
C MET A 220 0.50 -32.97 15.88
N LEU A 221 1.09 -31.93 16.49
CA LEU A 221 2.55 -31.78 16.55
C LEU A 221 3.17 -32.88 17.44
N ASP A 222 4.28 -33.46 16.97
CA ASP A 222 5.09 -34.36 17.78
C ASP A 222 5.94 -33.52 18.75
N PRO A 223 5.75 -33.68 20.07
CA PRO A 223 6.52 -32.92 21.06
C PRO A 223 8.01 -33.33 21.13
N TYR A 224 8.40 -34.41 20.48
CA TYR A 224 9.79 -34.85 20.39
C TYR A 224 10.49 -34.48 19.10
N ASP A 225 9.76 -33.87 18.13
CA ASP A 225 10.33 -33.33 16.91
C ASP A 225 10.82 -31.91 17.17
N SER A 226 12.10 -31.63 16.84
CA SER A 226 12.70 -30.31 17.07
C SER A 226 12.06 -29.23 16.22
N ASP A 227 11.78 -29.51 14.93
CA ASP A 227 11.24 -28.54 14.00
C ASP A 227 9.80 -28.18 14.39
N HIS A 228 9.00 -29.17 14.81
CA HIS A 228 7.67 -28.94 15.35
C HIS A 228 7.70 -28.03 16.60
N ASN A 229 8.67 -28.17 17.48
CA ASN A 229 8.72 -27.40 18.71
C ASN A 229 9.34 -26.02 18.56
N PHE A 230 10.35 -25.85 17.69
CA PHE A 230 11.08 -24.58 17.56
C PHE A 230 10.54 -23.68 16.46
N GLU A 231 9.94 -24.22 15.42
CA GLU A 231 9.43 -23.47 14.26
C GLU A 231 7.90 -23.46 14.21
N ASN A 232 7.27 -24.64 14.09
CA ASN A 232 5.84 -24.72 13.83
C ASN A 232 4.98 -24.30 15.04
N LEU A 233 5.33 -24.75 16.25
CA LEU A 233 4.54 -24.44 17.45
C LEU A 233 4.51 -22.92 17.78
N PRO A 234 5.64 -22.18 17.75
CA PRO A 234 5.60 -20.73 17.93
C PRO A 234 4.72 -20.03 16.89
N PHE A 235 4.81 -20.40 15.61
CA PHE A 235 3.98 -19.85 14.55
C PHE A 235 2.48 -20.12 14.79
N LEU A 236 2.09 -21.36 15.02
CA LEU A 236 0.69 -21.72 15.27
C LEU A 236 0.12 -21.04 16.52
N LYS A 237 0.91 -20.91 17.59
CA LYS A 237 0.53 -20.12 18.77
C LYS A 237 0.33 -18.65 18.44
N ALA A 238 1.19 -18.09 17.60
CA ALA A 238 1.04 -16.70 17.13
C ALA A 238 -0.27 -16.52 16.33
N VAL A 239 -0.62 -17.47 15.45
CA VAL A 239 -1.91 -17.48 14.75
C VAL A 239 -3.09 -17.49 15.72
N VAL A 240 -3.06 -18.33 16.74
CA VAL A 240 -4.11 -18.38 17.77
C VAL A 240 -4.26 -17.02 18.48
N ILE A 241 -3.13 -16.40 18.85
CA ILE A 241 -3.12 -15.08 19.52
C ILE A 241 -3.75 -14.01 18.62
N VAL A 242 -3.31 -13.88 17.37
CA VAL A 242 -3.80 -12.81 16.48
C VAL A 242 -5.27 -12.99 16.14
N CYS A 243 -5.73 -14.23 15.93
CA CYS A 243 -7.16 -14.50 15.69
C CYS A 243 -8.02 -14.09 16.90
N ARG A 244 -7.59 -14.40 18.12
CA ARG A 244 -8.28 -13.97 19.34
C ARG A 244 -8.29 -12.46 19.49
N ALA A 245 -7.18 -11.80 19.15
CA ALA A 245 -7.04 -10.36 19.21
C ALA A 245 -8.02 -9.65 18.26
N MET A 246 -8.18 -10.14 17.03
CA MET A 246 -9.14 -9.61 16.05
C MET A 246 -10.58 -9.72 16.55
N VAL A 247 -10.95 -10.86 17.12
CA VAL A 247 -12.29 -11.07 17.72
C VAL A 247 -12.50 -10.14 18.92
N LEU A 248 -11.49 -9.96 19.77
CA LEU A 248 -11.54 -9.06 20.92
C LEU A 248 -11.76 -7.61 20.47
N TYR A 249 -11.03 -7.15 19.46
CA TYR A 249 -11.16 -5.78 18.94
C TYR A 249 -12.58 -5.49 18.44
N ALA A 250 -13.17 -6.42 17.68
CA ALA A 250 -14.54 -6.30 17.20
C ALA A 250 -15.55 -6.29 18.37
N LYS A 251 -15.39 -7.16 19.37
CA LYS A 251 -16.25 -7.19 20.57
C LYS A 251 -16.21 -5.88 21.37
N ARG A 252 -15.06 -5.24 21.47
CA ARG A 252 -14.94 -3.91 22.10
C ARG A 252 -15.81 -2.89 21.37
N HIS A 253 -15.83 -2.90 20.03
CA HIS A 253 -16.72 -2.04 19.25
C HIS A 253 -18.19 -2.38 19.45
N ALA A 254 -18.53 -3.67 19.57
CA ALA A 254 -19.90 -4.10 19.85
C ALA A 254 -20.40 -3.57 21.21
N GLU A 255 -19.57 -3.63 22.23
CA GLU A 255 -19.89 -3.11 23.57
C GLU A 255 -20.05 -1.58 23.55
N LEU A 256 -19.13 -0.87 22.88
CA LEU A 256 -19.22 0.58 22.72
C LEU A 256 -20.49 0.99 21.97
N ALA A 257 -20.79 0.32 20.84
CA ALA A 257 -21.99 0.59 20.05
C ALA A 257 -23.27 0.38 20.87
N ARG A 258 -23.34 -0.69 21.68
CA ARG A 258 -24.48 -0.96 22.56
C ARG A 258 -24.65 0.14 23.61
N THR A 259 -23.56 0.55 24.26
CA THR A 259 -23.57 1.62 25.27
C THR A 259 -24.05 2.94 24.66
N LEU A 260 -23.57 3.28 23.45
CA LEU A 260 -24.03 4.46 22.73
C LEU A 260 -25.50 4.36 22.34
N ALA A 261 -25.97 3.20 21.88
CA ALA A 261 -27.36 2.97 21.51
C ALA A 261 -28.32 3.15 22.69
N GLU A 262 -27.95 2.69 23.88
CA GLU A 262 -28.78 2.82 25.08
C GLU A 262 -29.03 4.30 25.45
N ASN A 263 -28.07 5.17 25.16
CA ASN A 263 -28.10 6.60 25.48
C ASN A 263 -28.53 7.49 24.29
N GLU A 264 -28.71 6.94 23.09
CA GLU A 264 -29.06 7.71 21.87
C GLU A 264 -30.56 8.06 21.85
N PRO A 265 -30.92 9.35 21.81
CA PRO A 265 -32.32 9.77 21.79
C PRO A 265 -32.99 9.64 20.42
N ARG A 266 -32.22 9.70 19.32
CA ARG A 266 -32.73 9.61 17.94
C ARG A 266 -32.99 8.14 17.59
N GLN A 267 -34.23 7.78 17.32
CA GLN A 267 -34.64 6.38 17.09
C GLN A 267 -33.91 5.71 15.91
N GLU A 268 -33.69 6.44 14.84
CA GLU A 268 -32.97 5.93 13.67
C GLU A 268 -31.52 5.58 14.03
N ARG A 269 -30.78 6.52 14.64
CA ARG A 269 -29.39 6.28 15.05
C ARG A 269 -29.28 5.20 16.11
N LYS A 270 -30.23 5.16 17.04
CA LYS A 270 -30.31 4.09 18.04
C LYS A 270 -30.42 2.71 17.41
N ARG A 271 -31.28 2.56 16.39
CA ARG A 271 -31.42 1.31 15.63
C ARG A 271 -30.13 0.94 14.92
N GLU A 272 -29.48 1.89 14.23
CA GLU A 272 -28.19 1.68 13.55
C GLU A 272 -27.11 1.22 14.53
N LEU A 273 -27.01 1.82 15.70
CA LEU A 273 -26.03 1.46 16.73
C LEU A 273 -26.28 0.06 17.31
N PHE A 274 -27.54 -0.35 17.53
CA PHE A 274 -27.84 -1.72 17.94
C PHE A 274 -27.51 -2.74 16.85
N GLU A 275 -27.79 -2.42 15.59
CA GLU A 275 -27.42 -3.28 14.46
C GLU A 275 -25.90 -3.39 14.33
N LEU A 276 -25.17 -2.26 14.45
CA LEU A 276 -23.73 -2.24 14.45
C LEU A 276 -23.13 -3.07 15.62
N ALA A 277 -23.74 -2.99 16.81
CA ALA A 277 -23.36 -3.82 17.94
C ALA A 277 -23.52 -5.32 17.65
N ALA A 278 -24.62 -5.70 17.00
CA ALA A 278 -24.87 -7.09 16.61
C ALA A 278 -23.85 -7.58 15.54
N ILE A 279 -23.59 -6.76 14.54
CA ILE A 279 -22.59 -7.03 13.49
C ILE A 279 -21.20 -7.23 14.12
N CYS A 280 -20.74 -6.27 14.92
CA CYS A 280 -19.40 -6.34 15.55
C CYS A 280 -19.26 -7.47 16.60
N ALA A 281 -20.37 -7.92 17.20
CA ALA A 281 -20.35 -9.09 18.09
C ALA A 281 -20.11 -10.41 17.34
N LYS A 282 -20.47 -10.47 16.05
CA LYS A 282 -20.36 -11.65 15.20
C LYS A 282 -19.08 -11.62 14.34
N VAL A 283 -18.92 -10.59 13.53
CA VAL A 283 -17.80 -10.53 12.57
C VAL A 283 -16.67 -9.61 13.09
N PRO A 284 -15.40 -9.89 12.76
CA PRO A 284 -14.88 -10.93 11.89
C PRO A 284 -14.63 -12.29 12.60
N GLY A 285 -15.20 -12.48 13.78
CA GLY A 285 -15.02 -13.72 14.54
C GLY A 285 -15.62 -14.94 13.86
N ASP A 286 -16.87 -14.83 13.44
CA ASP A 286 -17.65 -15.89 12.79
C ASP A 286 -17.95 -15.55 11.33
N PRO A 287 -18.41 -16.51 10.50
CA PRO A 287 -18.74 -16.30 9.10
C PRO A 287 -19.76 -15.16 8.89
N ALA A 288 -19.54 -14.36 7.85
CA ALA A 288 -20.51 -13.34 7.45
C ALA A 288 -21.72 -13.98 6.76
N GLU A 289 -22.93 -13.45 6.99
CA GLU A 289 -24.17 -13.93 6.40
C GLU A 289 -24.95 -12.85 5.63
N SER A 290 -24.57 -11.58 5.79
CA SER A 290 -25.17 -10.42 5.13
C SER A 290 -24.11 -9.52 4.51
N PHE A 291 -24.52 -8.64 3.60
CA PHE A 291 -23.62 -7.68 2.96
C PHE A 291 -23.00 -6.72 3.98
N ARG A 292 -23.78 -6.25 4.97
CA ARG A 292 -23.27 -5.39 6.04
C ARG A 292 -22.23 -6.10 6.93
N GLU A 293 -22.45 -7.36 7.26
CA GLU A 293 -21.47 -8.18 7.97
C GLU A 293 -20.20 -8.39 7.14
N ALA A 294 -20.33 -8.67 5.85
CA ALA A 294 -19.20 -8.91 4.96
C ALA A 294 -18.31 -7.67 4.81
N ILE A 295 -18.90 -6.50 4.59
CA ILE A 295 -18.13 -5.25 4.44
C ILE A 295 -17.45 -4.84 5.77
N GLN A 296 -18.11 -5.02 6.91
CA GLN A 296 -17.52 -4.76 8.23
C GLN A 296 -16.39 -5.75 8.54
N SER A 297 -16.54 -7.02 8.19
CA SER A 297 -15.50 -8.05 8.36
C SER A 297 -14.27 -7.76 7.51
N GLN A 298 -14.47 -7.37 6.24
CA GLN A 298 -13.41 -6.93 5.34
C GLN A 298 -12.65 -5.73 5.94
N TRP A 299 -13.38 -4.72 6.42
CA TRP A 299 -12.76 -3.53 7.00
C TRP A 299 -11.99 -3.82 8.30
N PHE A 300 -12.53 -4.61 9.22
CA PHE A 300 -11.79 -5.01 10.43
C PHE A 300 -10.51 -5.77 10.08
N THR A 301 -10.55 -6.64 9.07
CA THR A 301 -9.37 -7.35 8.60
C THR A 301 -8.31 -6.38 8.10
N GLN A 302 -8.70 -5.40 7.29
CA GLN A 302 -7.78 -4.37 6.78
C GLN A 302 -7.20 -3.50 7.91
N VAL A 303 -8.01 -3.13 8.90
CA VAL A 303 -7.55 -2.40 10.09
C VAL A 303 -6.54 -3.23 10.89
N GLY A 304 -6.76 -4.53 11.05
CA GLY A 304 -5.83 -5.43 11.71
C GLY A 304 -4.44 -5.42 11.07
N PHE A 305 -4.36 -5.43 9.74
CA PHE A 305 -3.09 -5.32 9.01
C PHE A 305 -2.39 -3.99 9.22
N ARG A 306 -3.16 -2.90 9.32
CA ARG A 306 -2.58 -1.57 9.63
C ARG A 306 -1.98 -1.52 11.03
N PHE A 307 -2.52 -2.27 11.98
CA PHE A 307 -1.90 -2.45 13.29
C PHE A 307 -0.65 -3.32 13.20
N GLU A 308 -0.69 -4.39 12.41
CA GLU A 308 0.44 -5.31 12.33
C GLU A 308 1.65 -4.60 11.69
N GLN A 309 1.60 -4.25 10.43
CA GLN A 309 2.81 -3.79 9.75
C GLN A 309 2.51 -3.08 8.41
N MET A 310 2.15 -1.80 8.40
CA MET A 310 1.77 -1.20 7.12
C MET A 310 2.48 0.06 6.69
N HIS A 311 3.59 0.43 7.32
CA HIS A 311 4.27 1.66 6.89
C HIS A 311 4.72 1.57 5.43
N GLY A 312 4.19 2.48 4.59
CA GLY A 312 4.48 2.55 3.15
C GLY A 312 4.07 1.31 2.34
N GLY A 313 3.54 0.25 2.99
CA GLY A 313 2.92 -0.89 2.34
C GLY A 313 1.45 -0.64 2.03
N THR A 314 0.89 -1.43 1.14
CA THR A 314 -0.52 -1.35 0.79
C THR A 314 -1.21 -2.67 1.07
N VAL A 315 -2.43 -2.59 1.61
CA VAL A 315 -3.33 -3.74 1.68
C VAL A 315 -4.40 -3.54 0.64
N GLY A 316 -4.26 -4.23 -0.48
CA GLY A 316 -5.26 -4.17 -1.55
C GLY A 316 -6.60 -4.77 -1.11
N ASN A 317 -7.67 -4.26 -1.70
CA ASN A 317 -9.03 -4.75 -1.44
C ASN A 317 -9.35 -6.05 -2.20
N GLY A 318 -8.45 -6.50 -3.08
CA GLY A 318 -8.72 -7.65 -3.94
C GLY A 318 -9.89 -7.40 -4.90
N ARG A 319 -10.52 -8.48 -5.34
CA ARG A 319 -11.67 -8.46 -6.25
C ARG A 319 -12.97 -8.28 -5.46
N ILE A 320 -13.20 -7.05 -5.00
CA ILE A 320 -14.31 -6.73 -4.08
C ILE A 320 -15.68 -7.05 -4.67
N ASP A 321 -15.84 -6.91 -5.96
CA ASP A 321 -17.05 -7.23 -6.71
C ASP A 321 -17.30 -8.75 -6.85
N GLN A 322 -16.31 -9.59 -6.51
CA GLN A 322 -16.45 -11.04 -6.55
C GLN A 322 -16.74 -11.61 -5.16
N TYR A 323 -15.89 -11.34 -4.16
CA TYR A 323 -16.08 -11.95 -2.84
C TYR A 323 -17.24 -11.34 -2.03
N LEU A 324 -17.68 -10.10 -2.32
CA LEU A 324 -18.88 -9.51 -1.71
C LEU A 324 -20.17 -9.83 -2.48
N PHE A 325 -20.09 -10.21 -3.76
CA PHE A 325 -21.27 -10.43 -4.62
C PHE A 325 -22.28 -11.45 -4.07
N PRO A 326 -21.88 -12.60 -3.52
CA PRO A 326 -22.83 -13.56 -2.97
C PRO A 326 -23.69 -12.98 -1.84
N TYR A 327 -23.11 -12.13 -0.99
CA TYR A 327 -23.82 -11.45 0.11
C TYR A 327 -24.75 -10.36 -0.41
N TYR A 328 -24.29 -9.56 -1.38
CA TYR A 328 -25.10 -8.58 -2.08
C TYR A 328 -26.31 -9.23 -2.73
N GLN A 329 -26.11 -10.26 -3.55
CA GLN A 329 -27.18 -10.95 -4.27
C GLN A 329 -28.22 -11.54 -3.32
N LYS A 330 -27.76 -12.16 -2.22
CA LYS A 330 -28.63 -12.72 -1.18
C LYS A 330 -29.49 -11.64 -0.52
N ASP A 331 -28.93 -10.49 -0.19
CA ASP A 331 -29.61 -9.44 0.55
C ASP A 331 -30.55 -8.62 -0.36
N ILE A 332 -30.15 -8.31 -1.58
CA ILE A 332 -31.01 -7.66 -2.60
C ILE A 332 -32.21 -8.56 -2.93
N SER A 333 -31.98 -9.86 -3.20
CA SER A 333 -33.05 -10.80 -3.54
C SER A 333 -34.06 -10.98 -2.40
N ALA A 334 -33.63 -10.83 -1.17
CA ALA A 334 -34.48 -10.89 0.02
C ALA A 334 -35.11 -9.53 0.40
N GLY A 335 -34.81 -8.47 -0.32
CA GLY A 335 -35.30 -7.11 -0.03
C GLY A 335 -34.75 -6.53 1.29
N ARG A 336 -33.59 -7.00 1.77
CA ARG A 336 -33.00 -6.53 3.02
C ARG A 336 -32.16 -5.26 2.85
N ILE A 337 -31.63 -5.04 1.66
CA ILE A 337 -30.87 -3.84 1.27
C ILE A 337 -31.29 -3.38 -0.13
N THR A 338 -31.01 -2.15 -0.45
CA THR A 338 -31.16 -1.52 -1.77
C THR A 338 -29.78 -1.19 -2.37
N ASP A 339 -29.73 -0.89 -3.66
CA ASP A 339 -28.49 -0.40 -4.31
C ASP A 339 -28.00 0.91 -3.68
N ASP A 340 -28.88 1.79 -3.23
CA ASP A 340 -28.54 3.01 -2.50
C ASP A 340 -27.87 2.71 -1.14
N ASP A 341 -28.30 1.65 -0.43
CA ASP A 341 -27.63 1.21 0.80
C ASP A 341 -26.22 0.71 0.50
N VAL A 342 -26.05 -0.04 -0.60
CA VAL A 342 -24.75 -0.56 -1.02
C VAL A 342 -23.82 0.57 -1.43
N LEU A 343 -24.30 1.55 -2.18
CA LEU A 343 -23.53 2.74 -2.55
C LEU A 343 -23.06 3.52 -1.31
N GLU A 344 -23.96 3.78 -0.34
CA GLU A 344 -23.60 4.44 0.92
C GLU A 344 -22.50 3.67 1.65
N LEU A 345 -22.62 2.35 1.78
CA LEU A 345 -21.63 1.52 2.46
C LEU A 345 -20.28 1.50 1.73
N LEU A 346 -20.26 1.45 0.40
CA LEU A 346 -19.02 1.54 -0.38
C LEU A 346 -18.35 2.91 -0.21
N GLU A 347 -19.10 4.01 -0.29
CA GLU A 347 -18.58 5.35 -0.10
C GLU A 347 -18.03 5.57 1.32
N LEU A 348 -18.70 5.04 2.35
CA LEU A 348 -18.21 5.06 3.73
C LEU A 348 -16.94 4.21 3.92
N LEU A 349 -16.84 3.08 3.23
CA LEU A 349 -15.62 2.27 3.22
C LEU A 349 -14.45 3.05 2.59
N TRP A 350 -14.68 3.73 1.47
CA TRP A 350 -13.65 4.58 0.85
C TRP A 350 -13.23 5.74 1.75
N LEU A 351 -14.17 6.36 2.46
CA LEU A 351 -13.88 7.39 3.45
C LEU A 351 -13.02 6.88 4.60
N ASN A 352 -13.32 5.68 5.10
CA ASN A 352 -12.53 5.06 6.16
C ASN A 352 -11.09 4.77 5.71
N MET A 353 -10.89 4.36 4.45
CA MET A 353 -9.55 4.21 3.86
C MET A 353 -8.83 5.56 3.75
N ALA A 354 -9.51 6.60 3.28
CA ALA A 354 -8.94 7.93 3.08
C ALA A 354 -8.56 8.66 4.39
N GLN A 355 -9.04 8.22 5.55
CA GLN A 355 -8.61 8.76 6.84
C GLN A 355 -7.17 8.41 7.20
N ASN A 356 -6.68 7.26 6.75
CA ASN A 356 -5.30 6.85 6.99
C ASN A 356 -4.38 7.43 5.90
N VAL A 357 -3.39 8.21 6.31
CA VAL A 357 -2.41 8.85 5.43
C VAL A 357 -0.99 8.44 5.80
N THR A 358 -0.10 8.42 4.83
CA THR A 358 1.28 7.99 5.05
C THR A 358 2.11 9.08 5.71
N LEU A 359 2.80 8.74 6.80
CA LEU A 359 3.83 9.61 7.39
C LEU A 359 5.14 9.48 6.63
N GLN A 360 5.67 10.60 6.17
CA GLN A 360 6.92 10.62 5.44
C GLN A 360 7.89 11.67 6.00
N GLN A 361 9.19 11.39 5.91
CA GLN A 361 10.20 12.41 6.16
C GLN A 361 10.18 13.49 5.08
N SER A 362 10.66 14.69 5.37
CA SER A 362 10.53 15.87 4.51
C SER A 362 11.08 15.69 3.10
N GLY A 363 12.17 14.95 2.92
CA GLY A 363 12.74 14.65 1.60
C GLY A 363 11.92 13.69 0.73
N ALA A 364 11.03 12.90 1.31
CA ALA A 364 10.20 11.93 0.60
C ALA A 364 8.82 12.46 0.20
N ILE A 365 8.41 13.63 0.70
CA ILE A 365 7.08 14.23 0.43
C ILE A 365 6.86 14.48 -1.05
N PHE A 366 7.90 14.89 -1.78
CA PHE A 366 7.82 15.21 -3.22
C PHE A 366 7.45 14.00 -4.09
N HIS A 367 7.60 12.77 -3.59
CA HIS A 367 7.24 11.54 -4.32
C HIS A 367 5.80 11.10 -4.08
N ASN A 368 5.17 11.58 -3.00
CA ASN A 368 3.83 11.16 -2.59
C ASN A 368 3.02 12.39 -2.16
N GLU A 369 2.78 13.28 -3.10
CA GLU A 369 1.93 14.45 -2.89
C GLU A 369 0.54 13.99 -2.41
N GLY A 370 -0.02 14.69 -1.41
CA GLY A 370 -1.28 14.29 -0.77
C GLY A 370 -1.14 13.18 0.27
N VAL A 371 0.07 12.62 0.48
CA VAL A 371 0.39 11.56 1.45
C VAL A 371 -0.54 10.33 1.39
N PRO A 372 -0.75 9.77 0.21
CA PRO A 372 -1.70 8.68 -0.01
C PRO A 372 -1.25 7.36 0.58
N HIS A 373 -2.17 6.42 0.67
CA HIS A 373 -1.97 5.05 1.16
C HIS A 373 -2.18 3.97 0.09
N PHE A 374 -2.07 4.22 -1.14
CA PHE A 374 -2.05 3.36 -2.34
C PHE A 374 -2.86 2.04 -2.32
N GLU A 375 -3.92 1.88 -1.52
CA GLU A 375 -4.79 0.71 -1.60
C GLU A 375 -5.47 0.64 -2.97
N ALA A 376 -5.43 -0.54 -3.61
CA ALA A 376 -6.14 -0.77 -4.86
C ALA A 376 -7.36 -1.66 -4.66
N THR A 377 -8.41 -1.35 -5.40
CA THR A 377 -9.61 -2.17 -5.55
C THR A 377 -9.65 -2.74 -6.95
N THR A 378 -9.83 -4.05 -7.10
CA THR A 378 -9.92 -4.71 -8.40
C THR A 378 -11.36 -5.13 -8.68
N ILE A 379 -11.84 -4.92 -9.92
CA ILE A 379 -13.15 -5.35 -10.38
C ILE A 379 -13.08 -5.94 -11.80
N GLY A 380 -14.12 -6.67 -12.20
CA GLY A 380 -14.25 -7.27 -13.52
C GLY A 380 -13.31 -8.46 -13.76
N GLY A 381 -12.88 -8.64 -15.01
CA GLY A 381 -12.03 -9.75 -15.43
C GLY A 381 -12.78 -11.05 -15.67
N GLN A 382 -12.12 -12.19 -15.44
CA GLN A 382 -12.65 -13.51 -15.67
C GLN A 382 -12.98 -14.23 -14.35
N THR A 383 -13.99 -15.13 -14.40
CA THR A 383 -14.19 -16.14 -13.36
C THR A 383 -13.09 -17.21 -13.45
N ILE A 384 -13.00 -18.08 -12.45
CA ILE A 384 -12.04 -19.21 -12.48
C ILE A 384 -12.26 -20.16 -13.66
N GLU A 385 -13.53 -20.27 -14.15
CA GLU A 385 -13.89 -21.04 -15.35
C GLU A 385 -13.56 -20.31 -16.66
N GLY A 386 -13.15 -19.03 -16.58
CA GLY A 386 -12.81 -18.21 -17.75
C GLY A 386 -14.03 -17.55 -18.42
N LEU A 387 -15.14 -17.41 -17.74
CA LEU A 387 -16.27 -16.59 -18.16
C LEU A 387 -16.05 -15.12 -17.77
N ASP A 388 -16.84 -14.21 -18.35
CA ASP A 388 -16.85 -12.83 -17.89
C ASP A 388 -17.39 -12.75 -16.45
N ALA A 389 -16.68 -11.99 -15.59
CA ALA A 389 -16.99 -11.88 -14.16
C ALA A 389 -17.74 -10.58 -13.79
N THR A 390 -18.12 -9.78 -14.80
CA THR A 390 -18.89 -8.56 -14.59
C THR A 390 -20.24 -8.87 -13.96
N ASN A 391 -20.61 -8.16 -12.89
CA ASN A 391 -21.86 -8.34 -12.17
C ASN A 391 -22.41 -6.97 -11.71
N ASP A 392 -23.58 -6.95 -11.06
CA ASP A 392 -24.23 -5.70 -10.64
C ASP A 392 -23.37 -4.91 -9.64
N LEU A 393 -22.65 -5.60 -8.75
CA LEU A 393 -21.75 -4.94 -7.79
C LEU A 393 -20.54 -4.29 -8.49
N THR A 394 -20.10 -4.82 -9.64
CA THR A 394 -19.07 -4.18 -10.49
C THR A 394 -19.51 -2.77 -10.90
N TYR A 395 -20.76 -2.61 -11.30
CA TYR A 395 -21.32 -1.30 -11.68
C TYR A 395 -21.51 -0.37 -10.49
N LEU A 396 -21.92 -0.88 -9.33
CA LEU A 396 -22.07 -0.08 -8.11
C LEU A 396 -20.71 0.43 -7.60
N VAL A 397 -19.65 -0.36 -7.71
CA VAL A 397 -18.28 0.11 -7.40
C VAL A 397 -17.85 1.24 -8.34
N LEU A 398 -18.08 1.12 -9.66
CA LEU A 398 -17.80 2.20 -10.60
C LEU A 398 -18.63 3.46 -10.29
N GLN A 399 -19.92 3.29 -9.98
CA GLN A 399 -20.79 4.39 -9.62
C GLN A 399 -20.33 5.11 -8.36
N SER A 400 -19.98 4.37 -7.30
CA SER A 400 -19.48 4.95 -6.05
C SER A 400 -18.21 5.80 -6.26
N LYS A 401 -17.31 5.38 -7.17
CA LYS A 401 -16.11 6.15 -7.52
C LYS A 401 -16.42 7.37 -8.37
N LYS A 402 -17.45 7.31 -9.21
CA LYS A 402 -17.92 8.46 -10.00
C LYS A 402 -18.61 9.52 -9.14
N GLU A 403 -19.48 9.08 -8.24
CA GLU A 403 -20.22 9.97 -7.35
C GLU A 403 -19.36 10.52 -6.23
N PHE A 404 -18.36 9.75 -5.81
CA PHE A 404 -17.47 10.08 -4.70
C PHE A 404 -15.99 9.94 -5.11
N PRO A 405 -15.45 10.92 -5.88
CA PRO A 405 -14.11 10.87 -6.43
C PRO A 405 -13.06 11.20 -5.34
N LEU A 406 -12.76 10.21 -4.50
CA LEU A 406 -11.58 10.23 -3.63
C LEU A 406 -10.38 9.68 -4.37
N ASP A 407 -9.19 10.16 -4.01
CA ASP A 407 -7.91 9.67 -4.54
C ASP A 407 -7.71 8.18 -4.20
N TYR A 408 -8.32 7.71 -3.11
CA TYR A 408 -8.22 6.34 -2.60
C TYR A 408 -9.59 5.76 -2.23
N PRO A 409 -9.73 4.43 -2.35
CA PRO A 409 -8.78 3.51 -2.97
C PRO A 409 -8.64 3.73 -4.46
N ASP A 410 -7.47 3.39 -4.99
CA ASP A 410 -7.26 3.29 -6.42
C ASP A 410 -8.17 2.19 -7.04
N LEU A 411 -8.61 2.37 -8.26
CA LEU A 411 -9.48 1.42 -8.94
C LEU A 411 -8.81 0.81 -10.16
N ALA A 412 -8.76 -0.51 -10.21
CA ALA A 412 -8.29 -1.29 -11.33
C ALA A 412 -9.43 -2.11 -11.93
N VAL A 413 -9.65 -1.98 -13.23
CA VAL A 413 -10.63 -2.77 -13.98
C VAL A 413 -9.90 -3.77 -14.86
N ARG A 414 -10.15 -5.05 -14.65
CA ARG A 414 -9.66 -6.11 -15.50
C ARG A 414 -10.55 -6.24 -16.72
N ILE A 415 -9.94 -6.28 -17.90
CA ILE A 415 -10.62 -6.39 -19.18
C ILE A 415 -10.08 -7.57 -19.99
N HIS A 416 -10.90 -8.14 -20.86
CA HIS A 416 -10.58 -9.22 -21.80
C HIS A 416 -11.45 -9.12 -23.04
N SER A 417 -11.19 -9.94 -24.06
CA SER A 417 -11.89 -9.90 -25.35
C SER A 417 -13.43 -10.07 -25.26
N ARG A 418 -13.94 -10.63 -24.14
CA ARG A 418 -15.37 -10.83 -23.91
C ARG A 418 -15.98 -9.89 -22.88
N THR A 419 -15.22 -8.88 -22.43
CA THR A 419 -15.74 -7.85 -21.51
C THR A 419 -16.95 -7.15 -22.17
N PRO A 420 -18.09 -6.99 -21.46
CA PRO A 420 -19.26 -6.37 -22.02
C PRO A 420 -19.02 -4.91 -22.44
N ASN A 421 -19.48 -4.54 -23.63
CA ASN A 421 -19.35 -3.16 -24.13
C ASN A 421 -19.96 -2.13 -23.16
N HIS A 422 -21.04 -2.50 -22.44
CA HIS A 422 -21.65 -1.62 -21.44
C HIS A 422 -20.67 -1.32 -20.30
N LEU A 423 -19.91 -2.31 -19.80
CA LEU A 423 -18.89 -2.08 -18.80
C LEU A 423 -17.79 -1.15 -19.33
N LEU A 424 -17.27 -1.41 -20.55
CA LEU A 424 -16.24 -0.56 -21.16
C LEU A 424 -16.73 0.90 -21.31
N THR A 425 -18.00 1.10 -21.68
CA THR A 425 -18.59 2.45 -21.76
C THR A 425 -18.59 3.15 -20.40
N LYS A 426 -19.02 2.46 -19.32
CA LYS A 426 -19.02 3.03 -17.96
C LYS A 426 -17.62 3.33 -17.45
N VAL A 427 -16.67 2.46 -17.76
CA VAL A 427 -15.24 2.67 -17.45
C VAL A 427 -14.71 3.91 -18.17
N CYS A 428 -14.99 4.08 -19.48
CA CYS A 428 -14.59 5.25 -20.24
C CYS A 428 -15.25 6.55 -19.72
N GLU A 429 -16.53 6.46 -19.29
CA GLU A 429 -17.21 7.60 -18.65
C GLU A 429 -16.47 8.05 -17.39
N LEU A 430 -16.01 7.11 -16.56
CA LEU A 430 -15.26 7.43 -15.35
C LEU A 430 -13.86 7.98 -15.65
N ILE A 431 -13.14 7.39 -16.62
CA ILE A 431 -11.83 7.91 -17.07
C ILE A 431 -11.95 9.36 -17.56
N LYS A 432 -13.02 9.68 -18.26
CA LYS A 432 -13.31 11.03 -18.79
C LYS A 432 -13.46 12.09 -17.69
N GLU A 433 -13.84 11.69 -16.46
CA GLU A 433 -13.90 12.61 -15.31
C GLU A 433 -12.51 13.17 -14.91
N GLY A 434 -11.43 12.54 -15.39
CA GLY A 434 -10.06 13.04 -15.18
C GLY A 434 -9.52 12.80 -13.77
N THR A 435 -10.05 11.81 -13.05
CA THR A 435 -9.59 11.45 -11.69
C THR A 435 -8.33 10.58 -11.69
N GLY A 436 -7.84 10.14 -12.87
CA GLY A 436 -6.75 9.18 -12.99
C GLY A 436 -7.18 7.71 -12.85
N PHE A 437 -8.43 7.44 -12.60
CA PHE A 437 -9.03 6.12 -12.42
C PHE A 437 -10.14 5.86 -13.44
N PRO A 438 -10.46 4.58 -13.68
CA PRO A 438 -9.74 3.36 -13.31
C PRO A 438 -8.54 3.09 -14.21
N LYS A 439 -7.60 2.28 -13.69
CA LYS A 439 -6.56 1.63 -14.50
C LYS A 439 -7.16 0.43 -15.22
N LEU A 440 -6.70 0.17 -16.44
CA LEU A 440 -7.13 -0.98 -17.22
C LEU A 440 -6.02 -2.04 -17.22
N LEU A 441 -6.35 -3.28 -16.83
CA LEU A 441 -5.46 -4.42 -16.91
C LEU A 441 -6.02 -5.43 -17.91
N ASN A 442 -5.20 -5.77 -18.91
CA ASN A 442 -5.58 -6.72 -19.94
C ASN A 442 -5.27 -8.15 -19.48
N ASP A 443 -6.30 -8.94 -19.21
CA ASP A 443 -6.19 -10.35 -18.81
C ASP A 443 -5.41 -11.18 -19.86
N GLU A 444 -5.51 -10.82 -21.15
CA GLU A 444 -4.81 -11.52 -22.23
C GLU A 444 -3.29 -11.29 -22.24
N ALA A 445 -2.82 -10.25 -21.54
CA ALA A 445 -1.41 -10.02 -21.31
C ALA A 445 -0.95 -10.55 -19.94
N VAL A 446 -1.74 -10.29 -18.89
CA VAL A 446 -1.37 -10.61 -17.51
C VAL A 446 -1.43 -12.13 -17.24
N ILE A 447 -2.48 -12.82 -17.69
CA ILE A 447 -2.66 -14.26 -17.43
C ILE A 447 -1.50 -15.09 -18.00
N PRO A 448 -1.09 -14.94 -19.28
CA PRO A 448 0.08 -15.67 -19.81
C PRO A 448 1.39 -15.37 -19.05
N PHE A 449 1.59 -14.14 -18.61
CA PHE A 449 2.75 -13.77 -17.81
C PHE A 449 2.79 -14.50 -16.46
N LEU A 450 1.67 -14.60 -15.77
CA LEU A 450 1.58 -15.30 -14.48
C LEU A 450 1.69 -16.83 -14.65
N LEU A 451 1.11 -17.41 -15.72
CA LEU A 451 1.28 -18.82 -16.07
C LEU A 451 2.77 -19.16 -16.28
N ALA A 452 3.51 -18.28 -16.95
CA ALA A 452 4.94 -18.46 -17.17
C ALA A 452 5.77 -18.44 -15.87
N LYS A 453 5.21 -17.91 -14.78
CA LYS A 453 5.80 -17.96 -13.42
C LYS A 453 5.44 -19.23 -12.64
N GLY A 454 4.66 -20.14 -13.20
CA GLY A 454 4.32 -21.43 -12.61
C GLY A 454 3.03 -21.49 -11.81
N ALA A 455 2.21 -20.44 -11.85
CA ALA A 455 0.87 -20.49 -11.28
C ALA A 455 -0.10 -21.30 -12.15
N SER A 456 -1.15 -21.88 -11.55
CA SER A 456 -2.20 -22.60 -12.27
C SER A 456 -3.14 -21.65 -13.01
N LEU A 457 -3.90 -22.19 -13.99
CA LEU A 457 -4.87 -21.39 -14.74
C LEU A 457 -5.98 -20.82 -13.85
N GLU A 458 -6.40 -21.56 -12.84
CA GLU A 458 -7.42 -21.14 -11.86
C GLU A 458 -6.91 -19.97 -11.01
N GLU A 459 -5.71 -20.09 -10.46
CA GLU A 459 -5.06 -19.04 -9.66
C GLU A 459 -4.86 -17.75 -10.46
N VAL A 460 -4.33 -17.86 -11.70
CA VAL A 460 -4.06 -16.66 -12.50
C VAL A 460 -5.34 -15.97 -12.99
N ARG A 461 -6.46 -16.67 -13.10
CA ARG A 461 -7.74 -16.04 -13.42
C ARG A 461 -8.30 -15.23 -12.26
N ASP A 462 -7.86 -15.52 -11.04
CA ASP A 462 -8.29 -14.77 -9.85
C ASP A 462 -7.27 -13.71 -9.40
N TYR A 463 -6.32 -13.33 -10.24
CA TYR A 463 -5.38 -12.26 -9.90
C TYR A 463 -6.07 -10.95 -9.57
N CYS A 464 -5.48 -10.18 -8.70
CA CYS A 464 -5.90 -8.82 -8.34
C CYS A 464 -4.71 -7.87 -8.32
N VAL A 465 -4.96 -6.61 -7.98
CA VAL A 465 -3.94 -5.58 -7.85
C VAL A 465 -3.86 -5.12 -6.40
N SER A 466 -2.65 -5.00 -5.88
CA SER A 466 -2.45 -4.56 -4.48
C SER A 466 -2.32 -3.04 -4.34
N SER A 467 -1.64 -2.38 -5.27
CA SER A 467 -1.43 -0.93 -5.26
C SER A 467 -1.48 -0.32 -6.67
N CYS A 468 -0.40 0.28 -7.16
CA CYS A 468 -0.42 0.98 -8.44
C CYS A 468 -0.78 0.08 -9.62
N THR A 469 0.02 -0.96 -9.88
CA THR A 469 -0.16 -1.92 -10.98
C THR A 469 0.34 -3.31 -10.61
N GLU A 470 0.71 -3.52 -9.37
CA GLU A 470 1.33 -4.76 -8.90
C GLU A 470 0.29 -5.87 -8.84
N VAL A 471 0.39 -6.75 -9.81
CA VAL A 471 -0.45 -7.94 -9.92
C VAL A 471 -0.11 -8.92 -8.80
N ARG A 472 -1.13 -9.46 -8.14
CA ARG A 472 -1.02 -10.38 -7.01
C ARG A 472 -1.85 -11.63 -7.22
N LEU A 473 -1.29 -12.74 -6.77
CA LEU A 473 -1.97 -14.03 -6.64
C LEU A 473 -2.20 -14.32 -5.16
N ILE A 474 -3.43 -14.25 -4.73
CA ILE A 474 -3.82 -14.57 -3.35
C ILE A 474 -3.40 -16.02 -3.06
N ASN A 475 -2.81 -16.27 -1.88
CA ASN A 475 -2.32 -17.59 -1.45
C ASN A 475 -1.13 -18.19 -2.24
N ARG A 476 -0.57 -17.47 -3.22
CA ARG A 476 0.63 -17.91 -3.96
C ARG A 476 1.79 -16.94 -3.84
N ASP A 477 1.50 -15.64 -3.79
CA ASP A 477 2.53 -14.64 -3.60
C ASP A 477 3.09 -14.71 -2.19
N ILE A 478 4.39 -14.98 -2.10
CA ILE A 478 5.14 -14.91 -0.87
C ILE A 478 5.74 -13.52 -0.70
N TYR A 479 6.70 -13.37 0.21
CA TYR A 479 7.40 -12.11 0.42
C TYR A 479 7.89 -11.49 -0.91
N MET A 480 7.63 -10.21 -1.09
CA MET A 480 8.13 -9.47 -2.26
C MET A 480 9.64 -9.23 -2.14
N VAL A 481 10.38 -9.77 -3.10
CA VAL A 481 11.84 -9.58 -3.18
C VAL A 481 12.13 -8.27 -3.89
N GLY A 482 12.81 -7.36 -3.19
CA GLY A 482 13.20 -6.06 -3.71
C GLY A 482 12.02 -5.12 -4.00
N ASN A 483 12.11 -3.93 -3.48
CA ASN A 483 11.21 -2.82 -3.84
C ASN A 483 12.09 -1.60 -4.06
N MET A 484 12.59 -1.49 -5.29
CA MET A 484 13.59 -0.49 -5.64
C MET A 484 13.25 0.22 -6.92
N TYR A 485 13.53 1.51 -6.94
CA TYR A 485 13.42 2.35 -8.12
C TYR A 485 14.82 2.69 -8.60
N ILE A 486 15.11 2.42 -9.88
CA ILE A 486 16.40 2.72 -10.52
C ILE A 486 16.18 3.83 -11.53
N ASN A 487 16.85 4.96 -11.35
CA ASN A 487 16.72 6.12 -12.22
C ASN A 487 17.55 5.95 -13.50
N LEU A 488 16.89 5.61 -14.60
CA LEU A 488 17.53 5.43 -15.91
C LEU A 488 18.02 6.76 -16.52
N GLY A 489 17.37 7.88 -16.21
CA GLY A 489 17.85 9.20 -16.61
C GLY A 489 19.19 9.51 -15.98
N ALA A 490 19.35 9.24 -14.68
CA ALA A 490 20.65 9.38 -14.00
C ALA A 490 21.71 8.42 -14.55
N ALA A 491 21.34 7.19 -14.90
CA ALA A 491 22.26 6.24 -15.54
C ALA A 491 22.75 6.75 -16.90
N LEU A 492 21.88 7.40 -17.68
CA LEU A 492 22.25 8.02 -18.94
C LEU A 492 23.14 9.25 -18.73
N GLU A 493 22.81 10.10 -17.77
CA GLU A 493 23.66 11.25 -17.40
C GLU A 493 25.08 10.78 -17.01
N MET A 494 25.18 9.73 -16.20
CA MET A 494 26.49 9.14 -15.85
C MET A 494 27.23 8.59 -17.08
N ALA A 495 26.54 7.98 -18.03
CA ALA A 495 27.15 7.50 -19.28
C ALA A 495 27.70 8.65 -20.13
N LEU A 496 27.02 9.79 -20.13
CA LEU A 496 27.43 11.01 -20.85
C LEU A 496 28.50 11.84 -20.12
N ASN A 497 28.79 11.53 -18.84
CA ASN A 497 29.73 12.30 -18.02
C ASN A 497 30.74 11.39 -17.30
N ASP A 498 31.15 10.28 -17.90
CA ASP A 498 32.14 9.34 -17.35
C ASP A 498 31.91 8.96 -15.89
N GLY A 499 30.64 8.69 -15.53
CA GLY A 499 30.21 8.31 -14.18
C GLY A 499 29.90 9.45 -13.23
N HIS A 500 29.91 10.72 -13.67
CA HIS A 500 29.56 11.87 -12.85
C HIS A 500 28.08 12.24 -13.01
N LEU A 501 27.52 12.84 -11.96
CA LEU A 501 26.19 13.44 -11.93
C LEU A 501 26.29 14.92 -11.55
N SER A 502 25.68 15.80 -12.32
CA SER A 502 25.68 17.25 -12.05
C SER A 502 25.13 17.60 -10.66
N SER A 503 24.17 16.79 -10.17
CA SER A 503 23.56 16.95 -8.84
C SER A 503 24.47 16.52 -7.68
N LYS A 504 25.62 15.88 -7.94
CA LYS A 504 26.55 15.35 -6.93
C LYS A 504 27.92 16.07 -6.92
N GLY A 505 28.05 17.16 -7.68
CA GLY A 505 29.31 17.91 -7.79
C GLY A 505 30.38 17.14 -8.54
N ASP A 506 31.66 17.36 -8.17
CA ASP A 506 32.81 16.76 -8.86
C ASP A 506 33.11 15.30 -8.47
N GLU A 507 32.36 14.73 -7.51
CA GLU A 507 32.57 13.36 -7.07
C GLU A 507 31.96 12.38 -8.10
N ARG A 508 32.77 11.40 -8.54
CA ARG A 508 32.23 10.34 -9.44
C ARG A 508 31.28 9.44 -8.66
N PHE A 509 30.05 9.40 -9.12
CA PHE A 509 28.98 8.60 -8.49
C PHE A 509 28.87 7.19 -9.08
N GLY A 510 29.01 7.08 -10.41
CA GLY A 510 29.01 5.82 -11.13
C GLY A 510 30.41 5.27 -11.38
N ILE A 511 30.52 4.37 -12.37
CA ILE A 511 31.81 3.83 -12.81
C ILE A 511 32.35 4.62 -14.00
N PRO A 512 33.69 4.63 -14.22
CA PRO A 512 34.25 5.23 -15.43
C PRO A 512 33.82 4.44 -16.67
N THR A 513 33.24 5.13 -17.64
CA THR A 513 32.80 4.54 -18.92
C THR A 513 33.45 5.20 -20.13
N GLY A 514 34.31 6.16 -19.91
CA GLY A 514 35.04 6.93 -20.92
C GLY A 514 34.38 8.25 -21.30
N ASP A 515 35.13 9.09 -21.99
CA ASP A 515 34.63 10.38 -22.47
C ASP A 515 33.73 10.15 -23.71
N PRO A 516 32.44 10.52 -23.68
CA PRO A 516 31.52 10.30 -24.79
C PRO A 516 31.89 11.07 -26.06
N ARG A 517 32.74 12.10 -25.97
CA ARG A 517 33.31 12.82 -27.12
C ARG A 517 34.18 11.94 -28.01
N GLN A 518 34.70 10.84 -27.44
CA GLN A 518 35.54 9.88 -28.13
C GLN A 518 34.74 8.67 -28.68
N PHE A 519 33.45 8.64 -28.47
CA PHE A 519 32.61 7.55 -28.95
C PHE A 519 32.24 7.77 -30.42
N GLU A 520 32.73 6.89 -31.27
CA GLU A 520 32.54 6.97 -32.72
C GLU A 520 31.18 6.37 -33.17
N THR A 521 30.60 5.52 -32.36
CA THR A 521 29.34 4.82 -32.68
C THR A 521 28.31 4.95 -31.56
N PHE A 522 27.02 4.88 -31.92
CA PHE A 522 25.93 4.85 -30.95
C PHE A 522 26.00 3.63 -30.00
N ASP A 523 26.54 2.51 -30.49
CA ASP A 523 26.70 1.30 -29.66
C ASP A 523 27.63 1.55 -28.47
N GLN A 524 28.64 2.40 -28.61
CA GLN A 524 29.53 2.77 -27.49
C GLN A 524 28.78 3.59 -26.42
N ILE A 525 27.84 4.46 -26.80
CA ILE A 525 26.94 5.13 -25.85
C ILE A 525 26.03 4.11 -25.15
N MET A 526 25.45 3.19 -25.91
CA MET A 526 24.60 2.13 -25.36
C MET A 526 25.37 1.22 -24.40
N ASP A 527 26.62 0.91 -24.69
CA ASP A 527 27.45 0.09 -23.82
C ASP A 527 27.84 0.85 -22.52
N ALA A 528 28.16 2.13 -22.61
CA ALA A 528 28.38 2.99 -21.44
C ALA A 528 27.12 3.06 -20.58
N PHE A 529 25.97 3.30 -21.16
CA PHE A 529 24.67 3.32 -20.46
C PHE A 529 24.37 1.98 -19.77
N LYS A 530 24.51 0.86 -20.48
CA LYS A 530 24.31 -0.48 -19.92
C LYS A 530 25.24 -0.76 -18.73
N GLN A 531 26.51 -0.30 -18.80
CA GLN A 531 27.46 -0.46 -17.70
C GLN A 531 27.02 0.32 -16.46
N GLN A 532 26.52 1.56 -16.61
CA GLN A 532 25.98 2.33 -15.48
C GLN A 532 24.72 1.66 -14.90
N VAL A 533 23.80 1.20 -15.73
CA VAL A 533 22.60 0.46 -15.28
C VAL A 533 23.02 -0.81 -14.52
N LYS A 534 23.99 -1.58 -15.04
CA LYS A 534 24.52 -2.78 -14.37
C LYS A 534 25.15 -2.45 -13.01
N TYR A 535 25.87 -1.35 -12.91
CA TYR A 535 26.45 -0.87 -11.65
C TYR A 535 25.35 -0.58 -10.63
N LEU A 536 24.35 0.20 -10.99
CA LEU A 536 23.22 0.53 -10.11
C LEU A 536 22.45 -0.72 -9.69
N THR A 537 22.12 -1.61 -10.64
CA THR A 537 21.42 -2.86 -10.39
C THR A 537 22.19 -3.76 -9.41
N ARG A 538 23.53 -3.78 -9.48
CA ARG A 538 24.35 -4.53 -8.52
C ARG A 538 24.16 -4.04 -7.09
N HIS A 539 24.13 -2.71 -6.86
CA HIS A 539 23.93 -2.16 -5.53
C HIS A 539 22.50 -2.36 -5.02
N ALA A 540 21.50 -2.29 -5.91
CA ALA A 540 20.13 -2.66 -5.59
C ALA A 540 20.02 -4.14 -5.16
N PHE A 541 20.69 -5.03 -5.85
CA PHE A 541 20.74 -6.45 -5.51
C PHE A 541 21.43 -6.73 -4.17
N ILE A 542 22.53 -6.03 -3.86
CA ILE A 542 23.21 -6.14 -2.56
C ILE A 542 22.27 -5.70 -1.44
N GLN A 543 21.59 -4.58 -1.60
CA GLN A 543 20.58 -4.09 -0.66
C GLN A 543 19.49 -5.14 -0.39
N ASP A 544 18.92 -5.70 -1.45
CA ASP A 544 17.86 -6.70 -1.34
C ASP A 544 18.36 -7.97 -0.61
N ARG A 545 19.56 -8.44 -0.91
CA ARG A 545 20.17 -9.59 -0.26
C ARG A 545 20.42 -9.37 1.23
N VAL A 546 20.92 -8.19 1.62
CA VAL A 546 21.11 -7.84 3.03
C VAL A 546 19.76 -7.82 3.74
N HIS A 547 18.76 -7.16 3.17
CA HIS A 547 17.43 -7.11 3.75
C HIS A 547 16.79 -8.50 3.90
N ALA A 548 16.86 -9.33 2.86
CA ALA A 548 16.35 -10.71 2.92
C ALA A 548 17.00 -11.55 4.02
N THR A 549 18.28 -11.27 4.35
CA THR A 549 19.01 -11.98 5.41
C THR A 549 18.55 -11.58 6.81
N ILE A 550 18.30 -10.30 7.06
CA ILE A 550 17.94 -9.80 8.41
C ILE A 550 16.45 -9.90 8.71
N ARG A 551 15.62 -9.96 7.68
CA ARG A 551 14.17 -9.89 7.79
C ARG A 551 13.57 -10.96 8.72
N PRO A 552 13.92 -12.26 8.61
CA PRO A 552 13.33 -13.30 9.46
C PRO A 552 13.59 -13.10 10.95
N ASP A 553 14.68 -12.42 11.30
CA ASP A 553 15.08 -12.17 12.69
C ASP A 553 14.41 -10.92 13.29
N LEU A 554 13.92 -10.02 12.47
CA LEU A 554 13.37 -8.74 12.90
C LEU A 554 11.86 -8.62 12.69
N LEU A 555 11.32 -9.27 11.66
CA LEU A 555 9.95 -9.13 11.22
C LEU A 555 9.20 -10.47 11.30
N ALA A 556 7.93 -10.37 11.68
CA ALA A 556 6.95 -11.42 11.49
C ALA A 556 5.58 -10.78 11.20
N SER A 557 4.74 -11.50 10.48
CA SER A 557 3.40 -11.06 10.09
C SER A 557 2.38 -12.17 10.33
N PRO A 558 2.14 -12.56 11.60
CA PRO A 558 1.27 -13.70 11.92
C PRO A 558 -0.19 -13.50 11.50
N LEU A 559 -0.71 -12.27 11.49
CA LEU A 559 -2.06 -11.98 10.98
C LEU A 559 -2.12 -12.13 9.45
N GLN A 560 -1.10 -11.68 8.73
CA GLN A 560 -1.00 -11.91 7.29
C GLN A 560 -0.86 -13.41 7.00
N SER A 561 0.02 -14.08 7.72
CA SER A 561 0.35 -15.50 7.52
C SER A 561 -0.82 -16.42 7.80
N CYS A 562 -1.69 -16.10 8.77
CA CYS A 562 -2.86 -16.94 9.07
C CYS A 562 -3.92 -16.93 7.95
N LEU A 563 -3.89 -15.94 7.06
CA LEU A 563 -4.76 -15.89 5.89
C LEU A 563 -4.12 -16.52 4.64
N HIS A 564 -2.83 -16.85 4.67
CA HIS A 564 -2.11 -17.38 3.53
C HIS A 564 -2.02 -18.92 3.61
N ASP A 565 -2.51 -19.63 2.58
CA ASP A 565 -2.61 -21.08 2.59
C ASP A 565 -1.26 -21.77 2.74
N LEU A 566 -0.21 -21.34 2.03
CA LEU A 566 1.12 -21.92 2.14
C LEU A 566 1.70 -21.71 3.54
N CYS A 567 1.51 -20.54 4.15
CA CYS A 567 1.97 -20.29 5.52
C CYS A 567 1.31 -21.23 6.53
N MET A 568 0.00 -21.40 6.40
CA MET A 568 -0.76 -22.32 7.25
C MET A 568 -0.41 -23.78 6.96
N GLN A 569 -0.15 -24.15 5.71
CA GLN A 569 0.26 -25.50 5.33
C GLN A 569 1.62 -25.87 5.93
N ASP A 570 2.62 -25.02 5.72
CA ASP A 570 4.01 -25.25 6.11
C ASP A 570 4.30 -24.84 7.57
N CYS A 571 3.30 -24.27 8.26
CA CYS A 571 3.40 -23.74 9.62
C CYS A 571 4.55 -22.73 9.78
N GLN A 572 4.70 -21.82 8.82
CA GLN A 572 5.75 -20.80 8.77
C GLN A 572 5.19 -19.40 8.51
N ASP A 573 5.85 -18.40 9.09
CA ASP A 573 5.48 -17.01 8.86
C ASP A 573 5.92 -16.52 7.46
N ILE A 574 5.13 -15.67 6.82
CA ILE A 574 5.40 -15.14 5.48
C ILE A 574 6.75 -14.41 5.39
N GLN A 575 7.24 -13.86 6.49
CA GLN A 575 8.52 -13.16 6.53
C GLN A 575 9.74 -14.10 6.43
N GLN A 576 9.55 -15.40 6.62
CA GLN A 576 10.60 -16.39 6.39
C GLN A 576 10.93 -16.58 4.90
N GLY A 577 9.95 -16.41 4.01
CA GLY A 577 10.14 -16.28 2.55
C GLY A 577 10.63 -17.53 1.82
N GLN A 578 10.54 -18.72 2.43
CA GLN A 578 11.06 -19.97 1.85
C GLN A 578 9.94 -20.99 1.66
N PHE A 579 8.99 -20.66 0.80
CA PHE A 579 7.90 -21.56 0.46
C PHE A 579 8.16 -22.20 -0.90
N LYS A 580 8.18 -23.54 -0.95
CA LYS A 580 8.50 -24.32 -2.15
C LYS A 580 7.61 -23.98 -3.35
N GLU A 581 6.34 -23.74 -3.07
CA GLU A 581 5.33 -23.44 -4.10
C GLU A 581 5.02 -21.95 -4.22
N GLY A 582 5.65 -21.12 -3.38
CA GLY A 582 5.45 -19.68 -3.39
C GLY A 582 6.06 -18.99 -4.61
N ILE A 583 5.39 -17.94 -5.07
CA ILE A 583 5.91 -17.06 -6.12
C ILE A 583 6.42 -15.79 -5.46
N ALA A 584 7.72 -15.52 -5.57
CA ALA A 584 8.30 -14.28 -5.09
C ALA A 584 8.06 -13.16 -6.12
N PRO A 585 7.16 -12.19 -5.85
CA PRO A 585 7.03 -11.05 -6.72
C PRO A 585 8.25 -10.15 -6.55
N GLY A 586 8.98 -9.88 -7.64
CA GLY A 586 10.05 -8.87 -7.68
C GLY A 586 9.48 -7.54 -8.13
N PHE A 587 9.96 -6.45 -7.52
CA PHE A 587 9.60 -5.10 -7.92
C PHE A 587 10.87 -4.24 -8.04
N TRP A 588 11.39 -4.16 -9.26
CA TRP A 588 12.47 -3.23 -9.61
C TRP A 588 11.96 -2.34 -10.74
N ASP A 589 11.69 -1.09 -10.42
CA ASP A 589 11.06 -0.17 -11.35
C ASP A 589 12.10 0.73 -12.05
N PRO A 590 12.22 0.65 -13.37
CA PRO A 590 13.12 1.50 -14.15
C PRO A 590 12.48 2.88 -14.35
N ILE A 591 12.66 3.78 -13.39
CA ILE A 591 12.13 5.14 -13.46
C ILE A 591 12.80 5.94 -14.58
N GLY A 592 12.00 6.72 -15.29
CA GLY A 592 12.48 7.56 -16.40
C GLY A 592 12.76 6.79 -17.69
N LEU A 593 12.13 5.62 -17.89
CA LEU A 593 12.31 4.80 -19.08
C LEU A 593 11.98 5.57 -20.37
N GLY A 594 10.85 6.30 -20.41
CA GLY A 594 10.49 7.15 -21.55
C GLY A 594 11.55 8.21 -21.82
N THR A 595 11.97 8.93 -20.79
CA THR A 595 13.03 9.94 -20.91
C THR A 595 14.35 9.35 -21.43
N ALA A 596 14.75 8.16 -20.95
CA ALA A 596 15.96 7.51 -21.42
C ALA A 596 15.84 7.07 -22.89
N ILE A 597 14.69 6.52 -23.29
CA ILE A 597 14.42 6.11 -24.67
C ILE A 597 14.46 7.31 -25.63
N ASP A 598 13.76 8.39 -25.29
CA ASP A 598 13.68 9.59 -26.14
C ASP A 598 15.06 10.26 -26.23
N SER A 599 15.79 10.38 -25.12
CA SER A 599 17.14 10.93 -25.11
C SER A 599 18.13 10.10 -25.92
N LEU A 600 18.12 8.77 -25.77
CA LEU A 600 18.96 7.88 -26.58
C LEU A 600 18.58 7.94 -28.06
N SER A 601 17.31 8.07 -28.39
CA SER A 601 16.83 8.22 -29.77
C SER A 601 17.29 9.55 -30.37
N ALA A 602 17.22 10.65 -29.61
CA ALA A 602 17.73 11.95 -30.03
C ALA A 602 19.25 11.94 -30.25
N LEU A 603 20.02 11.34 -29.33
CA LEU A 603 21.47 11.16 -29.47
C LEU A 603 21.81 10.35 -30.73
N LYS A 604 21.16 9.20 -30.92
CA LYS A 604 21.34 8.36 -32.10
C LYS A 604 21.07 9.15 -33.38
N LYS A 605 19.89 9.76 -33.46
CA LYS A 605 19.43 10.47 -34.66
C LYS A 605 20.32 11.67 -35.01
N LEU A 606 20.55 12.57 -34.03
CA LEU A 606 21.18 13.85 -34.31
C LEU A 606 22.70 13.77 -34.45
N ILE A 607 23.36 12.86 -33.73
CA ILE A 607 24.83 12.76 -33.72
C ILE A 607 25.33 11.69 -34.69
N TYR A 608 24.74 10.48 -34.65
CA TYR A 608 25.29 9.33 -35.38
C TYR A 608 24.63 9.07 -36.75
N ASP A 609 23.29 9.23 -36.87
CA ASP A 609 22.59 8.96 -38.11
C ASP A 609 22.66 10.17 -39.06
N ASP A 610 22.29 11.35 -38.61
CA ASP A 610 22.22 12.57 -39.43
C ASP A 610 23.51 13.42 -39.40
N ALA A 611 24.39 13.20 -38.41
CA ALA A 611 25.55 14.03 -38.13
C ALA A 611 25.24 15.55 -38.09
N ALA A 612 24.04 15.88 -37.57
CA ALA A 612 23.53 17.25 -37.54
C ALA A 612 24.19 18.12 -36.48
N ILE A 613 24.74 17.49 -35.43
CA ILE A 613 25.50 18.12 -34.33
C ILE A 613 26.60 17.16 -33.88
N THR A 614 27.59 17.71 -33.17
CA THR A 614 28.63 16.93 -32.49
C THR A 614 28.23 16.57 -31.07
N MET A 615 28.92 15.59 -30.47
CA MET A 615 28.75 15.25 -29.05
C MET A 615 29.10 16.44 -28.15
N ASP A 616 30.15 17.23 -28.48
CA ASP A 616 30.48 18.45 -27.73
C ASP A 616 29.32 19.44 -27.69
N GLN A 617 28.69 19.70 -28.84
CA GLN A 617 27.54 20.60 -28.90
C GLN A 617 26.34 20.10 -28.07
N MET A 618 26.12 18.79 -28.04
CA MET A 618 25.07 18.21 -27.21
C MET A 618 25.38 18.33 -25.72
N LEU A 619 26.62 18.02 -25.32
CA LEU A 619 27.03 18.11 -23.92
C LEU A 619 27.00 19.55 -23.41
N ASP A 620 27.43 20.51 -24.24
CA ASP A 620 27.34 21.95 -23.93
C ASP A 620 25.89 22.41 -23.79
N ALA A 621 25.00 21.92 -24.65
CA ALA A 621 23.58 22.24 -24.57
C ALA A 621 22.94 21.67 -23.29
N LEU A 622 23.26 20.43 -22.93
CA LEU A 622 22.77 19.80 -21.70
C LEU A 622 23.32 20.52 -20.45
N ALA A 623 24.61 20.87 -20.43
CA ALA A 623 25.22 21.59 -19.32
C ALA A 623 24.60 22.97 -19.07
N ASN A 624 24.17 23.66 -20.14
CA ASN A 624 23.53 24.96 -20.09
C ASN A 624 21.98 24.88 -20.18
N ASN A 625 21.37 23.72 -19.97
CA ASN A 625 19.92 23.51 -20.06
C ASN A 625 19.31 24.12 -21.34
N PHE A 626 20.04 24.00 -22.47
CA PHE A 626 19.69 24.55 -23.79
C PHE A 626 19.52 26.07 -23.83
N GLU A 627 20.02 26.82 -22.84
CA GLU A 627 19.91 28.28 -22.81
C GLU A 627 20.57 28.90 -24.04
N GLY A 628 19.83 29.69 -24.82
CA GLY A 628 20.29 30.26 -26.09
C GLY A 628 20.38 29.27 -27.26
N MET A 629 19.96 28.01 -27.10
CA MET A 629 20.01 26.97 -28.12
C MET A 629 18.63 26.43 -28.51
N ASP A 630 17.63 27.28 -28.62
CA ASP A 630 16.22 26.94 -28.88
C ASP A 630 16.02 26.03 -30.10
N LEU A 631 16.81 26.24 -31.17
CA LEU A 631 16.70 25.44 -32.38
C LEU A 631 17.18 23.99 -32.13
N LEU A 632 18.24 23.81 -31.38
CA LEU A 632 18.73 22.49 -30.99
C LEU A 632 17.74 21.81 -30.06
N HIS A 633 17.22 22.52 -29.06
CA HIS A 633 16.20 21.99 -28.16
C HIS A 633 14.98 21.47 -28.91
N ARG A 634 14.44 22.23 -29.88
CA ARG A 634 13.32 21.78 -30.71
C ARG A 634 13.63 20.57 -31.58
N LYS A 635 14.89 20.35 -31.96
CA LYS A 635 15.29 19.16 -32.72
C LYS A 635 15.38 17.91 -31.83
N CYS A 636 15.63 18.09 -30.51
CA CYS A 636 15.67 17.00 -29.55
C CYS A 636 14.26 16.56 -29.12
N LEU A 637 13.27 17.46 -29.18
CA LEU A 637 11.85 17.18 -28.95
C LEU A 637 11.17 16.57 -30.18
#